data_0d54b72911d779b7adca58414ecc6efc
#
_entry.id   0d54b72911d779b7adca58414ecc6efc
#
_cell.length_a   1.000
_cell.length_b   1.000
_cell.length_c   1.000
_cell.angle_alpha   90.00
_cell.angle_beta   90.00
_cell.angle_gamma   90.00
#
_symmetry.space_group_name_H-M   'P 1'
#
loop_
_entity.id
_entity.type
_entity.pdbx_description
1 polymer ?
#
loop_
_entity_poly.entity_id
_entity_poly.type
_entity_poly.pdbx_seq_one_letter_code
_entity_poly.pdbx_strand_id
1 'polypeptide(L)'
;MEGPEIQFAEALIDNGRYGTRTIRFETGRLAKQAAGSAMVYIDEETALLSATTAGKHPREGFDFFPLTVDVEERMYAAGRIPGSFFRREGRPSTEAILACRLMDRPLRPAFVKGLRNEVQVVVTVLSIEPDELYDVVAINASSMSTQLSGLPFSGPIGGVRVALVDDGNGAQWVAFPKHSELKNAVFNMVVAGRIAGDDVAIMMVEAEATDNAWELIKERGAQAPTEEVVAEGLEAAKPFIKVLCEAQADLAARAAKETVEFPVFRDYEDDAFTAVEAAASTRLAEIYTIADKQERDNAASDYKDEILASLAGEGNAFEGRESEISKAFGAVTKHIVRQRILTEQIRIDGRGLADIRQLSAEVEVLPRVHGSAIFERGETQIMGVTTLNMLKMEQQIDSLSPVKSKRYMHNYNFPPYSTGETGRVGSPKRREIGHGALAERALVPVLPSREEFPYAIRQVSEALGSNGSTSMGSVCASTLSLLNAGVPLKAPVAGIAMGLVSDTVDGETRYAALTDILGAEDAMGDMDFKVAGTSEFVTAIQLDTKLDGIPASVLAAALTQAREARLHILNVLNQAIDAPDELNVNAPRIISVKIPVDKIGEVIGPKGKMINQIQEDTGADISIEDDGTVLIGATNGESAEAARSAINAIANPQVPEVGERYLGTVVKLTTFGAFVSLTPGKDGLLHISELRKINDGKRVEDVEDVVGVGQKLQVEITKIDDRGKLSLAPVVEEEAEEAVAAE
;
A
#
# COMPACT_ATOMS: atom_id res chain seq x y z
N MET A 1 28.13 17.50 -27.39
CA MET A 1 29.60 17.36 -27.44
C MET A 1 30.00 16.51 -26.24
N GLU A 2 30.45 15.30 -26.49
CA GLU A 2 31.02 14.45 -25.43
C GLU A 2 32.44 14.93 -25.18
N GLY A 3 32.75 15.23 -23.90
CA GLY A 3 34.12 15.57 -23.53
C GLY A 3 34.93 14.29 -23.31
N PRO A 4 36.27 14.31 -23.41
CA PRO A 4 37.11 13.12 -23.24
C PRO A 4 37.04 12.51 -21.82
N GLU A 5 36.52 13.23 -20.84
CA GLU A 5 36.29 12.78 -19.48
C GLU A 5 35.01 11.98 -19.28
N ILE A 6 34.09 11.96 -20.28
CA ILE A 6 32.83 11.25 -20.17
C ILE A 6 33.06 9.78 -20.52
N GLN A 7 32.71 8.90 -19.61
CA GLN A 7 32.80 7.47 -19.75
C GLN A 7 31.44 6.82 -19.45
N PHE A 8 31.15 5.74 -20.14
CA PHE A 8 29.90 5.01 -19.96
C PHE A 8 30.07 3.50 -20.13
N ALA A 9 29.11 2.75 -19.60
CA ALA A 9 28.90 1.34 -19.86
C ALA A 9 27.40 1.07 -20.01
N GLU A 10 27.05 0.01 -20.70
CA GLU A 10 25.65 -0.34 -20.96
C GLU A 10 25.37 -1.78 -20.55
N ALA A 11 24.19 -2.00 -19.94
CA ALA A 11 23.62 -3.29 -19.69
C ALA A 11 22.45 -3.52 -20.64
N LEU A 12 22.49 -4.58 -21.41
CA LEU A 12 21.40 -4.97 -22.31
C LEU A 12 20.49 -5.95 -21.58
N ILE A 13 19.23 -5.56 -21.44
CA ILE A 13 18.18 -6.36 -20.80
C ILE A 13 17.36 -7.02 -21.91
N ASP A 14 17.50 -8.32 -22.06
CA ASP A 14 16.79 -9.10 -23.07
C ASP A 14 15.54 -9.74 -22.46
N ASN A 15 14.37 -9.23 -22.85
CA ASN A 15 13.06 -9.74 -22.43
C ASN A 15 12.43 -10.69 -23.49
N GLY A 16 13.24 -11.25 -24.39
CA GLY A 16 12.73 -12.15 -25.43
C GLY A 16 11.63 -11.50 -26.28
N ARG A 17 10.43 -12.06 -26.27
CA ARG A 17 9.30 -11.53 -27.06
C ARG A 17 8.84 -10.12 -26.68
N TYR A 18 9.16 -9.64 -25.47
CA TYR A 18 8.86 -8.29 -25.01
C TYR A 18 9.96 -7.27 -25.38
N GLY A 19 10.95 -7.70 -26.18
CA GLY A 19 12.01 -6.83 -26.70
C GLY A 19 13.17 -6.66 -25.73
N THR A 20 14.02 -5.71 -26.04
CA THR A 20 15.22 -5.40 -25.27
C THR A 20 15.13 -4.00 -24.68
N ARG A 21 15.75 -3.82 -23.49
CA ARG A 21 15.89 -2.53 -22.83
C ARG A 21 17.37 -2.26 -22.59
N THR A 22 17.79 -1.02 -22.64
CA THR A 22 19.18 -0.62 -22.40
C THR A 22 19.26 0.23 -21.14
N ILE A 23 20.08 -0.19 -20.19
CA ILE A 23 20.45 0.60 -19.02
C ILE A 23 21.87 1.12 -19.24
N ARG A 24 22.03 2.44 -19.39
CA ARG A 24 23.31 3.10 -19.59
C ARG A 24 23.75 3.81 -18.33
N PHE A 25 24.95 3.51 -17.89
CA PHE A 25 25.65 4.17 -16.79
C PHE A 25 26.67 5.15 -17.36
N GLU A 26 26.65 6.40 -16.95
CA GLU A 26 27.57 7.46 -17.43
C GLU A 26 28.15 8.23 -16.25
N THR A 27 29.41 8.62 -16.33
CA THR A 27 30.07 9.51 -15.36
C THR A 27 30.94 10.56 -16.06
N GLY A 28 31.41 11.56 -15.30
CA GLY A 28 32.31 12.61 -15.79
C GLY A 28 31.65 13.90 -16.25
N ARG A 29 30.31 13.93 -16.37
CA ARG A 29 29.56 15.09 -16.88
C ARG A 29 29.05 16.00 -15.79
N LEU A 30 28.33 15.45 -14.81
CA LEU A 30 27.58 16.21 -13.79
C LEU A 30 28.10 15.93 -12.38
N ALA A 31 27.80 16.84 -11.45
CA ALA A 31 28.09 16.71 -10.03
C ALA A 31 29.57 16.37 -9.72
N LYS A 32 30.51 17.03 -10.42
CA LYS A 32 31.97 16.74 -10.38
C LYS A 32 32.60 16.99 -8.99
N GLN A 33 31.94 17.70 -8.08
CA GLN A 33 32.43 17.94 -6.72
C GLN A 33 32.01 16.83 -5.72
N ALA A 34 31.08 15.97 -6.09
CA ALA A 34 30.73 14.81 -5.28
C ALA A 34 31.90 13.82 -5.22
N ALA A 35 31.92 12.98 -4.16
CA ALA A 35 32.89 11.91 -4.09
C ALA A 35 32.74 10.94 -5.29
N GLY A 36 31.51 10.58 -5.63
CA GLY A 36 31.16 9.86 -6.85
C GLY A 36 29.83 10.37 -7.42
N SER A 37 29.70 10.37 -8.74
CA SER A 37 28.47 10.75 -9.42
C SER A 37 28.24 9.91 -10.67
N ALA A 38 26.99 9.58 -10.95
CA ALA A 38 26.60 8.84 -12.13
C ALA A 38 25.27 9.34 -12.67
N MET A 39 25.18 9.43 -14.00
CA MET A 39 23.90 9.48 -14.70
C MET A 39 23.51 8.05 -15.10
N VAL A 40 22.27 7.69 -14.89
CA VAL A 40 21.75 6.39 -15.36
C VAL A 40 20.52 6.64 -16.21
N TYR A 41 20.54 6.04 -17.38
CA TYR A 41 19.49 6.15 -18.39
C TYR A 41 18.82 4.79 -18.59
N ILE A 42 17.50 4.82 -18.81
CA ILE A 42 16.77 3.69 -19.38
C ILE A 42 16.24 4.12 -20.75
N ASP A 43 16.63 3.40 -21.80
CA ASP A 43 16.28 3.65 -23.20
C ASP A 43 16.47 5.12 -23.64
N GLU A 44 17.45 5.81 -23.08
CA GLU A 44 17.82 7.21 -23.33
C GLU A 44 16.75 8.27 -22.96
N GLU A 45 15.54 7.88 -22.56
CA GLU A 45 14.44 8.81 -22.28
C GLU A 45 14.27 9.10 -20.78
N THR A 46 14.43 8.10 -19.92
CA THR A 46 14.42 8.26 -18.47
C THR A 46 15.84 8.42 -17.95
N ALA A 47 16.11 9.46 -17.17
CA ALA A 47 17.45 9.79 -16.70
C ALA A 47 17.45 10.22 -15.24
N LEU A 48 18.30 9.56 -14.45
CA LEU A 48 18.52 9.85 -13.04
C LEU A 48 19.96 10.24 -12.79
N LEU A 49 20.17 11.29 -11.98
CA LEU A 49 21.49 11.64 -11.45
C LEU A 49 21.61 11.11 -10.03
N SER A 50 22.64 10.35 -9.73
CA SER A 50 23.02 9.97 -8.37
C SER A 50 24.36 10.62 -7.99
N ALA A 51 24.41 11.19 -6.80
CA ALA A 51 25.62 11.75 -6.22
C ALA A 51 25.84 11.18 -4.81
N THR A 52 27.04 10.63 -4.58
CA THR A 52 27.48 10.11 -3.29
C THR A 52 28.56 11.01 -2.70
N THR A 53 28.38 11.40 -1.45
CA THR A 53 29.32 12.22 -0.70
C THR A 53 29.60 11.59 0.67
N ALA A 54 30.77 11.86 1.23
CA ALA A 54 31.14 11.37 2.55
C ALA A 54 31.76 12.48 3.40
N GLY A 55 31.46 12.47 4.69
CA GLY A 55 32.09 13.34 5.68
C GLY A 55 33.56 12.99 5.82
N LYS A 56 34.41 13.99 6.06
CA LYS A 56 35.87 13.84 6.17
C LYS A 56 36.31 13.08 7.43
N HIS A 57 35.50 13.17 8.48
CA HIS A 57 35.80 12.60 9.79
C HIS A 57 34.65 11.74 10.28
N PRO A 58 34.93 10.70 11.12
CA PRO A 58 33.89 9.97 11.80
C PRO A 58 33.01 10.91 12.63
N ARG A 59 31.70 10.63 12.69
CA ARG A 59 30.76 11.44 13.45
C ARG A 59 30.81 11.04 14.93
N GLU A 60 31.18 12.01 15.76
CA GLU A 60 31.30 11.79 17.19
C GLU A 60 29.96 11.40 17.83
N GLY A 61 29.98 10.47 18.78
CA GLY A 61 28.80 9.99 19.49
C GLY A 61 27.91 9.00 18.72
N PHE A 62 28.33 8.59 17.52
CA PHE A 62 27.62 7.57 16.75
C PHE A 62 28.29 6.20 16.93
N ASP A 63 27.48 5.20 17.24
CA ASP A 63 27.87 3.79 17.34
C ASP A 63 27.34 2.94 16.17
N PHE A 64 26.74 3.59 15.16
CA PHE A 64 26.21 2.98 13.95
C PHE A 64 26.70 3.73 12.70
N PHE A 65 26.49 3.12 11.53
CA PHE A 65 26.82 3.72 10.23
C PHE A 65 25.79 4.79 9.83
N PRO A 66 26.19 6.07 9.77
CA PRO A 66 25.27 7.17 9.44
C PRO A 66 25.11 7.33 7.92
N LEU A 67 24.39 6.42 7.28
CA LEU A 67 24.01 6.49 5.88
C LEU A 67 22.67 7.20 5.73
N THR A 68 22.63 8.23 4.88
CA THR A 68 21.40 8.90 4.45
C THR A 68 21.20 8.71 2.95
N VAL A 69 20.03 8.27 2.56
CA VAL A 69 19.63 8.07 1.17
C VAL A 69 18.40 8.89 0.89
N ASP A 70 18.45 9.74 -0.13
CA ASP A 70 17.35 10.62 -0.51
C ASP A 70 17.06 10.52 -2.01
N VAL A 71 15.76 10.64 -2.34
CA VAL A 71 15.26 10.72 -3.71
C VAL A 71 14.55 12.06 -3.89
N GLU A 72 14.96 12.78 -4.91
CA GLU A 72 14.40 14.08 -5.30
C GLU A 72 13.62 13.92 -6.61
N GLU A 73 12.31 13.92 -6.52
CA GLU A 73 11.42 13.98 -7.68
C GLU A 73 11.33 15.42 -8.16
N ARG A 74 11.65 15.66 -9.42
CA ARG A 74 11.50 16.96 -10.07
C ARG A 74 10.35 16.89 -11.07
N MET A 75 9.32 17.72 -10.89
CA MET A 75 8.15 17.69 -11.77
C MET A 75 8.47 18.07 -13.21
N TYR A 76 9.54 18.86 -13.42
CA TYR A 76 10.04 19.14 -14.77
C TYR A 76 10.48 17.89 -15.53
N ALA A 77 10.87 16.80 -14.81
CA ALA A 77 11.24 15.54 -15.42
C ALA A 77 10.11 14.94 -16.29
N ALA A 78 8.88 15.20 -15.92
CA ALA A 78 7.68 14.84 -16.67
C ALA A 78 7.04 16.04 -17.41
N GLY A 79 7.77 17.15 -17.58
CA GLY A 79 7.26 18.36 -18.24
C GLY A 79 6.15 19.07 -17.44
N ARG A 80 6.11 18.92 -16.12
CA ARG A 80 5.04 19.41 -15.25
C ARG A 80 5.52 20.52 -14.30
N ILE A 81 4.60 21.42 -13.96
CA ILE A 81 4.75 22.37 -12.84
C ILE A 81 4.08 21.76 -11.62
N PRO A 82 4.71 21.80 -10.42
CA PRO A 82 4.12 21.26 -9.20
C PRO A 82 2.71 21.80 -8.92
N GLY A 83 1.80 20.91 -8.52
CA GLY A 83 0.39 21.24 -8.26
C GLY A 83 0.14 22.06 -6.98
N SER A 84 1.12 22.14 -6.07
CA SER A 84 1.01 22.89 -4.83
C SER A 84 0.84 24.41 -5.05
N PHE A 85 0.29 25.11 -4.07
CA PHE A 85 0.12 26.57 -4.13
C PHE A 85 1.40 27.33 -4.50
N PHE A 86 2.55 26.91 -3.95
CA PHE A 86 3.85 27.56 -4.20
C PHE A 86 4.49 27.16 -5.52
N ARG A 87 3.89 26.24 -6.29
CA ARG A 87 4.44 25.74 -7.55
C ARG A 87 5.89 25.27 -7.44
N ARG A 88 6.21 24.67 -6.31
CA ARG A 88 7.52 24.11 -5.99
C ARG A 88 7.36 22.79 -5.28
N GLU A 89 8.27 21.86 -5.54
CA GLU A 89 8.37 20.62 -4.81
C GLU A 89 8.61 20.90 -3.33
N GLY A 90 7.88 20.21 -2.46
CA GLY A 90 7.95 20.36 -1.02
C GLY A 90 8.46 19.09 -0.35
N ARG A 91 7.58 18.44 0.44
CA ARG A 91 7.90 17.16 1.06
C ARG A 91 8.02 16.07 0.00
N PRO A 92 8.92 15.09 0.19
CA PRO A 92 8.99 13.91 -0.69
C PRO A 92 7.64 13.20 -0.79
N SER A 93 7.32 12.70 -1.98
CA SER A 93 6.16 11.82 -2.18
C SER A 93 6.32 10.50 -1.43
N THR A 94 5.23 9.77 -1.26
CA THR A 94 5.29 8.41 -0.71
C THR A 94 6.16 7.52 -1.58
N GLU A 95 6.06 7.61 -2.91
CA GLU A 95 6.88 6.85 -3.84
C GLU A 95 8.38 7.16 -3.66
N ALA A 96 8.74 8.43 -3.52
CA ALA A 96 10.13 8.82 -3.26
C ALA A 96 10.66 8.23 -1.94
N ILE A 97 9.85 8.24 -0.88
CA ILE A 97 10.23 7.64 0.41
C ILE A 97 10.39 6.12 0.29
N LEU A 98 9.50 5.45 -0.44
CA LEU A 98 9.61 4.01 -0.70
C LEU A 98 10.84 3.68 -1.54
N ALA A 99 11.14 4.48 -2.57
CA ALA A 99 12.37 4.34 -3.35
C ALA A 99 13.63 4.50 -2.49
N CYS A 100 13.66 5.47 -1.55
CA CYS A 100 14.75 5.59 -0.58
C CYS A 100 14.95 4.29 0.22
N ARG A 101 13.87 3.63 0.62
CA ARG A 101 13.95 2.36 1.35
C ARG A 101 14.47 1.21 0.48
N LEU A 102 14.06 1.16 -0.79
CA LEU A 102 14.55 0.17 -1.75
C LEU A 102 16.06 0.34 -2.01
N MET A 103 16.58 1.55 -1.95
CA MET A 103 18.00 1.85 -2.13
C MET A 103 18.79 1.55 -0.85
N ASP A 104 18.33 2.02 0.31
CA ASP A 104 19.06 1.91 1.59
C ASP A 104 19.29 0.44 2.01
N ARG A 105 18.28 -0.40 1.81
CA ARG A 105 18.30 -1.80 2.26
C ARG A 105 19.45 -2.63 1.65
N PRO A 106 19.69 -2.63 0.33
CA PRO A 106 20.83 -3.33 -0.26
C PRO A 106 22.14 -2.57 -0.15
N LEU A 107 22.14 -1.23 -0.10
CA LEU A 107 23.37 -0.43 -0.03
C LEU A 107 24.04 -0.54 1.34
N ARG A 108 23.29 -0.38 2.41
CA ARG A 108 23.80 -0.32 3.77
C ARG A 108 24.68 -1.53 4.16
N PRO A 109 24.25 -2.78 3.94
CA PRO A 109 25.07 -3.95 4.27
C PRO A 109 26.29 -4.12 3.37
N ALA A 110 26.36 -3.44 2.24
CA ALA A 110 27.50 -3.50 1.33
C ALA A 110 28.68 -2.58 1.73
N PHE A 111 28.49 -1.68 2.69
CA PHE A 111 29.59 -0.93 3.27
C PHE A 111 30.33 -1.72 4.34
N VAL A 112 31.61 -1.39 4.54
CA VAL A 112 32.40 -2.03 5.58
C VAL A 112 31.79 -1.81 6.96
N LYS A 113 31.72 -2.86 7.79
CA LYS A 113 31.23 -2.75 9.17
C LYS A 113 32.14 -1.85 9.99
N GLY A 114 31.54 -1.01 10.82
CA GLY A 114 32.27 -0.09 11.68
C GLY A 114 32.65 1.24 11.04
N LEU A 115 32.22 1.51 9.81
CA LEU A 115 32.32 2.84 9.20
C LEU A 115 31.42 3.82 9.97
N ARG A 116 31.99 4.93 10.45
CA ARG A 116 31.26 5.99 11.19
C ARG A 116 31.29 7.35 10.52
N ASN A 117 31.94 7.46 9.36
CA ASN A 117 31.84 8.65 8.53
C ASN A 117 30.42 8.74 7.97
N GLU A 118 29.84 9.95 8.01
CA GLU A 118 28.54 10.18 7.40
C GLU A 118 28.64 10.01 5.89
N VAL A 119 27.74 9.23 5.30
CA VAL A 119 27.63 9.04 3.86
C VAL A 119 26.23 9.45 3.44
N GLN A 120 26.16 10.28 2.41
CA GLN A 120 24.90 10.69 1.81
C GLN A 120 24.86 10.32 0.34
N VAL A 121 23.76 9.70 -0.08
CA VAL A 121 23.45 9.40 -1.48
C VAL A 121 22.16 10.13 -1.84
N VAL A 122 22.23 11.00 -2.84
CA VAL A 122 21.07 11.73 -3.35
C VAL A 122 20.85 11.33 -4.80
N VAL A 123 19.66 10.81 -5.09
CA VAL A 123 19.22 10.51 -6.45
C VAL A 123 18.16 11.52 -6.87
N THR A 124 18.40 12.18 -8.01
CA THR A 124 17.47 13.15 -8.58
C THR A 124 16.93 12.62 -9.90
N VAL A 125 15.61 12.57 -10.04
CA VAL A 125 14.95 12.20 -11.29
C VAL A 125 14.91 13.45 -12.19
N LEU A 126 15.69 13.43 -13.28
CA LEU A 126 15.87 14.56 -14.17
C LEU A 126 15.03 14.49 -15.45
N SER A 127 14.70 13.28 -15.91
CA SER A 127 13.82 13.01 -17.04
C SER A 127 13.11 11.70 -16.79
N ILE A 128 11.84 11.61 -17.13
CA ILE A 128 11.06 10.37 -17.03
C ILE A 128 10.08 10.25 -18.20
N GLU A 129 10.15 9.12 -18.89
CA GLU A 129 9.09 8.71 -19.79
C GLU A 129 7.85 8.35 -18.94
N PRO A 130 6.64 8.87 -19.25
CA PRO A 130 5.48 8.77 -18.37
C PRO A 130 5.04 7.35 -17.96
N ASP A 131 5.37 6.36 -18.78
CA ASP A 131 5.04 4.95 -18.54
C ASP A 131 6.13 4.19 -17.75
N GLU A 132 7.25 4.87 -17.37
CA GLU A 132 8.37 4.24 -16.67
C GLU A 132 8.24 4.29 -15.15
N LEU A 133 8.84 3.28 -14.50
CA LEU A 133 9.09 3.25 -13.06
C LEU A 133 10.56 3.54 -12.81
N TYR A 134 10.88 4.54 -12.00
CA TYR A 134 12.26 4.95 -11.77
C TYR A 134 12.93 4.29 -10.55
N ASP A 135 12.19 3.65 -9.66
CA ASP A 135 12.67 3.18 -8.35
C ASP A 135 13.83 2.18 -8.44
N VAL A 136 13.74 1.21 -9.34
CA VAL A 136 14.85 0.25 -9.57
C VAL A 136 16.04 0.88 -10.31
N VAL A 137 15.79 1.88 -11.16
CA VAL A 137 16.85 2.68 -11.78
C VAL A 137 17.61 3.45 -10.71
N ALA A 138 16.91 3.95 -9.68
CA ALA A 138 17.50 4.63 -8.52
C ALA A 138 18.43 3.71 -7.71
N ILE A 139 18.08 2.41 -7.55
CA ILE A 139 18.97 1.42 -6.91
C ILE A 139 20.30 1.32 -7.68
N ASN A 140 20.23 1.15 -8.98
CA ASN A 140 21.40 1.04 -9.85
C ASN A 140 22.22 2.34 -9.87
N ALA A 141 21.57 3.49 -9.91
CA ALA A 141 22.23 4.80 -9.90
C ALA A 141 22.99 5.03 -8.61
N SER A 142 22.38 4.73 -7.47
CA SER A 142 23.00 4.86 -6.14
C SER A 142 24.21 3.92 -5.96
N SER A 143 24.09 2.70 -6.46
CA SER A 143 25.21 1.75 -6.49
C SER A 143 26.37 2.28 -7.34
N MET A 144 26.07 2.76 -8.56
CA MET A 144 27.11 3.24 -9.48
C MET A 144 27.84 4.46 -8.90
N SER A 145 27.14 5.47 -8.41
CA SER A 145 27.77 6.66 -7.81
C SER A 145 28.62 6.31 -6.59
N THR A 146 28.20 5.33 -5.81
CA THR A 146 28.96 4.83 -4.65
C THR A 146 30.18 4.06 -5.08
N GLN A 147 30.11 3.20 -6.11
CA GLN A 147 31.25 2.52 -6.69
C GLN A 147 32.34 3.49 -7.19
N LEU A 148 31.91 4.62 -7.76
CA LEU A 148 32.82 5.64 -8.31
C LEU A 148 33.48 6.52 -7.23
N SER A 149 32.96 6.49 -5.98
CA SER A 149 33.32 7.44 -4.92
C SER A 149 34.64 7.18 -4.23
N GLY A 150 35.19 5.96 -4.31
CA GLY A 150 36.33 5.53 -3.52
C GLY A 150 36.02 5.15 -2.07
N LEU A 151 34.74 5.09 -1.70
CA LEU A 151 34.31 4.60 -0.38
C LEU A 151 34.50 3.07 -0.27
N PRO A 152 34.67 2.55 0.97
CA PRO A 152 34.79 1.11 1.23
C PRO A 152 33.44 0.40 1.07
N PHE A 153 33.13 0.09 -0.16
CA PHE A 153 31.84 -0.45 -0.63
C PHE A 153 32.05 -1.74 -1.42
N SER A 154 31.40 -2.81 -1.02
CA SER A 154 31.52 -4.15 -1.62
C SER A 154 30.43 -4.43 -2.67
N GLY A 155 30.09 -3.40 -3.48
CA GLY A 155 29.24 -3.57 -4.66
C GLY A 155 30.03 -4.07 -5.87
N PRO A 156 29.44 -3.95 -7.08
CA PRO A 156 28.17 -3.25 -7.35
C PRO A 156 26.91 -3.99 -6.91
N ILE A 157 25.85 -3.20 -6.68
CA ILE A 157 24.50 -3.71 -6.45
C ILE A 157 23.71 -3.52 -7.73
N GLY A 158 23.08 -4.59 -8.21
CA GLY A 158 22.11 -4.53 -9.31
C GLY A 158 20.68 -4.61 -8.76
N GLY A 159 19.81 -3.73 -9.22
CA GLY A 159 18.39 -3.75 -8.90
C GLY A 159 17.56 -3.94 -10.17
N VAL A 160 16.59 -4.85 -10.11
CA VAL A 160 15.66 -5.11 -11.21
C VAL A 160 14.24 -5.27 -10.69
N ARG A 161 13.26 -4.78 -11.44
CA ARG A 161 11.87 -5.18 -11.30
C ARG A 161 11.59 -6.26 -12.33
N VAL A 162 11.06 -7.40 -11.89
CA VAL A 162 10.56 -8.45 -12.78
C VAL A 162 9.07 -8.63 -12.54
N ALA A 163 8.29 -8.71 -13.62
CA ALA A 163 6.86 -8.93 -13.55
C ALA A 163 6.46 -10.19 -14.30
N LEU A 164 5.56 -10.97 -13.73
CA LEU A 164 4.98 -12.14 -14.38
C LEU A 164 3.83 -11.69 -15.26
N VAL A 165 4.12 -11.43 -16.53
CA VAL A 165 3.17 -10.93 -17.52
C VAL A 165 2.57 -12.10 -18.28
N ASP A 166 1.23 -12.12 -18.40
CA ASP A 166 0.48 -13.07 -19.21
C ASP A 166 -0.45 -12.30 -20.16
N ASP A 167 -0.07 -12.24 -21.42
CA ASP A 167 -0.82 -11.59 -22.50
C ASP A 167 -1.69 -12.57 -23.31
N GLY A 168 -1.89 -13.79 -22.80
CA GLY A 168 -2.62 -14.87 -23.46
C GLY A 168 -1.74 -15.78 -24.33
N ASN A 169 -0.44 -15.48 -24.47
CA ASN A 169 0.55 -16.30 -25.18
C ASN A 169 1.48 -17.08 -24.24
N GLY A 170 1.08 -17.20 -22.96
CA GLY A 170 1.83 -17.83 -21.87
C GLY A 170 2.56 -16.80 -21.00
N ALA A 171 2.70 -17.15 -19.72
CA ALA A 171 3.34 -16.29 -18.73
C ALA A 171 4.85 -16.18 -18.96
N GLN A 172 5.41 -14.98 -18.79
CA GLN A 172 6.85 -14.70 -18.87
C GLN A 172 7.24 -13.67 -17.82
N TRP A 173 8.40 -13.85 -17.19
CA TRP A 173 9.04 -12.84 -16.36
C TRP A 173 9.67 -11.76 -17.24
N VAL A 174 9.22 -10.52 -17.10
CA VAL A 174 9.66 -9.35 -17.86
C VAL A 174 10.41 -8.41 -16.92
N ALA A 175 11.65 -8.07 -17.28
CA ALA A 175 12.49 -7.16 -16.52
C ALA A 175 12.26 -5.70 -16.94
N PHE A 176 12.28 -4.78 -16.00
CA PHE A 176 11.99 -3.36 -16.19
C PHE A 176 10.65 -3.12 -16.91
N PRO A 177 9.54 -3.73 -16.42
CA PRO A 177 8.24 -3.55 -17.04
C PRO A 177 7.79 -2.09 -16.92
N LYS A 178 7.04 -1.63 -17.93
CA LYS A 178 6.33 -0.36 -17.90
C LYS A 178 5.01 -0.46 -17.12
N HIS A 179 4.45 0.66 -16.69
CA HIS A 179 3.13 0.69 -16.05
C HIS A 179 2.04 0.03 -16.91
N SER A 180 2.09 0.23 -18.23
CA SER A 180 1.15 -0.40 -19.17
C SER A 180 1.28 -1.92 -19.22
N GLU A 181 2.47 -2.47 -19.07
CA GLU A 181 2.71 -3.91 -19.04
C GLU A 181 2.27 -4.55 -17.72
N LEU A 182 2.39 -3.81 -16.61
CA LEU A 182 1.93 -4.27 -15.30
C LEU A 182 0.42 -4.54 -15.25
N LYS A 183 -0.38 -3.94 -16.14
CA LYS A 183 -1.82 -4.22 -16.24
C LYS A 183 -2.13 -5.68 -16.61
N ASN A 184 -1.22 -6.36 -17.30
CA ASN A 184 -1.33 -7.76 -17.67
C ASN A 184 -0.42 -8.68 -16.83
N ALA A 185 0.18 -8.15 -15.76
CA ALA A 185 0.98 -8.92 -14.83
C ALA A 185 0.16 -9.35 -13.62
N VAL A 186 0.33 -10.57 -13.17
CA VAL A 186 -0.29 -11.07 -11.92
C VAL A 186 0.53 -10.71 -10.70
N PHE A 187 1.85 -10.53 -10.87
CA PHE A 187 2.79 -10.32 -9.78
C PHE A 187 4.01 -9.54 -10.27
N ASN A 188 4.57 -8.70 -9.40
CA ASN A 188 5.84 -8.04 -9.70
C ASN A 188 6.73 -8.01 -8.46
N MET A 189 8.04 -8.07 -8.70
CA MET A 189 9.06 -8.07 -7.66
C MET A 189 10.17 -7.09 -8.00
N VAL A 190 10.56 -6.28 -7.03
CA VAL A 190 11.86 -5.61 -7.01
C VAL A 190 12.84 -6.52 -6.32
N VAL A 191 13.93 -6.85 -7.00
CA VAL A 191 15.00 -7.69 -6.50
C VAL A 191 16.32 -6.95 -6.61
N ALA A 192 17.07 -6.87 -5.53
CA ALA A 192 18.42 -6.32 -5.54
C ALA A 192 19.42 -7.35 -5.03
N GLY A 193 20.58 -7.38 -5.65
CA GLY A 193 21.63 -8.33 -5.32
C GLY A 193 22.98 -7.91 -5.87
N ARG A 194 23.97 -8.76 -5.61
CA ARG A 194 25.35 -8.61 -6.09
C ARG A 194 25.91 -9.93 -6.58
N ILE A 195 26.93 -9.90 -7.38
CA ILE A 195 27.65 -11.11 -7.81
C ILE A 195 28.41 -11.69 -6.62
N ALA A 196 28.21 -12.98 -6.37
CA ALA A 196 28.91 -13.76 -5.35
C ALA A 196 29.41 -15.06 -5.98
N GLY A 197 30.71 -15.11 -6.29
CA GLY A 197 31.28 -16.20 -7.05
C GLY A 197 30.69 -16.30 -8.46
N ASP A 198 30.15 -17.44 -8.82
CA ASP A 198 29.51 -17.68 -10.11
C ASP A 198 28.00 -17.36 -10.15
N ASP A 199 27.40 -17.08 -8.99
CA ASP A 199 25.97 -16.81 -8.81
C ASP A 199 25.72 -15.37 -8.36
N VAL A 200 24.45 -15.02 -8.20
CA VAL A 200 23.98 -13.75 -7.66
C VAL A 200 23.43 -13.96 -6.27
N ALA A 201 24.01 -13.26 -5.29
CA ALA A 201 23.45 -13.17 -3.94
C ALA A 201 22.30 -12.14 -3.92
N ILE A 202 21.09 -12.61 -3.69
CA ILE A 202 19.93 -11.75 -3.49
C ILE A 202 20.03 -11.14 -2.09
N MET A 203 19.93 -9.81 -1.99
CA MET A 203 20.07 -9.06 -0.75
C MET A 203 18.73 -8.46 -0.27
N MET A 204 17.85 -8.11 -1.19
CA MET A 204 16.58 -7.47 -0.90
C MET A 204 15.53 -7.87 -1.92
N VAL A 205 14.33 -8.14 -1.43
CA VAL A 205 13.13 -8.37 -2.27
C VAL A 205 11.97 -7.53 -1.74
N GLU A 206 11.22 -6.94 -2.64
CA GLU A 206 9.92 -6.35 -2.36
C GLU A 206 8.96 -6.67 -3.50
N ALA A 207 7.89 -7.37 -3.19
CA ALA A 207 7.02 -7.95 -4.20
C ALA A 207 5.55 -7.83 -3.82
N GLU A 208 4.70 -7.81 -4.84
CA GLU A 208 3.25 -7.69 -4.70
C GLU A 208 2.49 -8.35 -5.85
N ALA A 209 1.31 -8.86 -5.56
CA ALA A 209 0.32 -9.12 -6.58
C ALA A 209 -0.27 -7.78 -7.08
N THR A 210 -0.55 -7.69 -8.37
CA THR A 210 -1.07 -6.45 -8.97
C THR A 210 -2.54 -6.22 -8.61
N ASP A 211 -3.02 -5.00 -8.84
CA ASP A 211 -4.43 -4.65 -8.64
C ASP A 211 -5.37 -5.56 -9.44
N ASN A 212 -4.94 -5.98 -10.62
CA ASN A 212 -5.71 -6.83 -11.53
C ASN A 212 -5.49 -8.34 -11.32
N ALA A 213 -4.65 -8.73 -10.36
CA ALA A 213 -4.24 -10.12 -10.19
C ALA A 213 -5.44 -11.06 -10.00
N TRP A 214 -6.42 -10.66 -9.21
CA TRP A 214 -7.61 -11.50 -8.98
C TRP A 214 -8.37 -11.80 -10.27
N GLU A 215 -8.66 -10.77 -11.06
CA GLU A 215 -9.33 -10.91 -12.37
C GLU A 215 -8.50 -11.78 -13.33
N LEU A 216 -7.21 -11.48 -13.46
CA LEU A 216 -6.32 -12.24 -14.33
C LEU A 216 -6.27 -13.73 -13.95
N ILE A 217 -6.20 -14.05 -12.67
CA ILE A 217 -6.14 -15.43 -12.18
C ILE A 217 -7.50 -16.13 -12.31
N LYS A 218 -8.58 -15.51 -11.82
CA LYS A 218 -9.89 -16.18 -11.68
C LYS A 218 -10.72 -16.14 -12.97
N GLU A 219 -10.62 -15.09 -13.77
CA GLU A 219 -11.44 -14.94 -14.97
C GLU A 219 -10.68 -15.30 -16.24
N ARG A 220 -9.38 -15.02 -16.30
CA ARG A 220 -8.56 -15.31 -17.49
C ARG A 220 -7.69 -16.55 -17.37
N GLY A 221 -7.64 -17.17 -16.19
CA GLY A 221 -6.87 -18.40 -15.95
C GLY A 221 -5.35 -18.19 -15.92
N ALA A 222 -4.88 -16.97 -15.62
CA ALA A 222 -3.46 -16.71 -15.48
C ALA A 222 -2.85 -17.46 -14.28
N GLN A 223 -1.56 -17.71 -14.35
CA GLN A 223 -0.82 -18.42 -13.30
C GLN A 223 -0.84 -17.63 -11.98
N ALA A 224 -1.38 -18.25 -10.92
CA ALA A 224 -1.38 -17.63 -9.60
C ALA A 224 0.05 -17.55 -9.02
N PRO A 225 0.42 -16.45 -8.34
CA PRO A 225 1.74 -16.30 -7.71
C PRO A 225 1.79 -17.07 -6.38
N THR A 226 1.96 -18.37 -6.48
CA THR A 226 2.23 -19.25 -5.34
C THR A 226 3.67 -19.07 -4.84
N GLU A 227 4.00 -19.67 -3.72
CA GLU A 227 5.37 -19.63 -3.17
C GLU A 227 6.39 -20.20 -4.16
N GLU A 228 6.04 -21.24 -4.90
CA GLU A 228 6.88 -21.83 -5.95
C GLU A 228 7.12 -20.84 -7.10
N VAL A 229 6.09 -20.15 -7.55
CA VAL A 229 6.19 -19.14 -8.60
C VAL A 229 7.02 -17.95 -8.15
N VAL A 230 6.91 -17.54 -6.89
CA VAL A 230 7.77 -16.51 -6.30
C VAL A 230 9.23 -16.93 -6.34
N ALA A 231 9.54 -18.17 -5.94
CA ALA A 231 10.90 -18.70 -6.01
C ALA A 231 11.46 -18.73 -7.44
N GLU A 232 10.65 -19.13 -8.42
CA GLU A 232 11.00 -19.08 -9.85
C GLU A 232 11.31 -17.65 -10.31
N GLY A 233 10.54 -16.66 -9.85
CA GLY A 233 10.76 -15.24 -10.17
C GLY A 233 12.06 -14.70 -9.58
N LEU A 234 12.46 -15.14 -8.40
CA LEU A 234 13.75 -14.79 -7.82
C LEU A 234 14.92 -15.33 -8.66
N GLU A 235 14.81 -16.57 -9.12
CA GLU A 235 15.82 -17.13 -10.04
C GLU A 235 15.82 -16.40 -11.40
N ALA A 236 14.66 -16.04 -11.93
CA ALA A 236 14.53 -15.29 -13.17
C ALA A 236 15.15 -13.88 -13.10
N ALA A 237 15.21 -13.26 -11.91
CA ALA A 237 15.82 -11.96 -11.70
C ALA A 237 17.35 -11.98 -11.76
N LYS A 238 17.99 -13.08 -11.39
CA LYS A 238 19.46 -13.20 -11.25
C LYS A 238 20.25 -12.85 -12.52
N PRO A 239 19.89 -13.35 -13.73
CA PRO A 239 20.62 -12.99 -14.95
C PRO A 239 20.63 -11.48 -15.22
N PHE A 240 19.51 -10.79 -14.95
CA PHE A 240 19.40 -9.35 -15.14
C PHE A 240 20.25 -8.58 -14.12
N ILE A 241 20.24 -9.00 -12.86
CA ILE A 241 21.11 -8.43 -11.81
C ILE A 241 22.59 -8.59 -12.20
N LYS A 242 22.97 -9.75 -12.71
CA LYS A 242 24.33 -10.03 -13.14
C LYS A 242 24.81 -9.07 -14.25
N VAL A 243 24.01 -8.88 -15.29
CA VAL A 243 24.32 -7.95 -16.40
C VAL A 243 24.46 -6.51 -15.90
N LEU A 244 23.58 -6.08 -14.97
CA LEU A 244 23.65 -4.75 -14.35
C LEU A 244 24.94 -4.57 -13.52
N CYS A 245 25.31 -5.57 -12.73
CA CYS A 245 26.53 -5.55 -11.94
C CYS A 245 27.79 -5.55 -12.82
N GLU A 246 27.81 -6.34 -13.89
CA GLU A 246 28.94 -6.40 -14.84
C GLU A 246 29.16 -5.05 -15.54
N ALA A 247 28.10 -4.38 -15.99
CA ALA A 247 28.21 -3.06 -16.61
C ALA A 247 28.72 -2.00 -15.60
N GLN A 248 28.25 -2.02 -14.36
CA GLN A 248 28.74 -1.13 -13.32
C GLN A 248 30.22 -1.41 -12.99
N ALA A 249 30.62 -2.67 -12.89
CA ALA A 249 32.01 -3.06 -12.62
C ALA A 249 32.94 -2.63 -13.77
N ASP A 250 32.51 -2.76 -15.03
CA ASP A 250 33.28 -2.30 -16.18
C ASP A 250 33.52 -0.78 -16.14
N LEU A 251 32.49 0.01 -15.85
CA LEU A 251 32.64 1.46 -15.73
C LEU A 251 33.50 1.84 -14.52
N ALA A 252 33.31 1.18 -13.38
CA ALA A 252 34.10 1.42 -12.17
C ALA A 252 35.59 1.10 -12.40
N ALA A 253 35.93 0.03 -13.10
CA ALA A 253 37.30 -0.33 -13.42
C ALA A 253 38.05 0.76 -14.21
N ARG A 254 37.33 1.58 -14.97
CA ARG A 254 37.91 2.66 -15.81
C ARG A 254 37.85 4.04 -15.13
N ALA A 255 36.85 4.29 -14.31
CA ALA A 255 36.51 5.64 -13.85
C ALA A 255 36.41 5.80 -12.34
N ALA A 256 36.44 4.73 -11.54
CA ALA A 256 36.37 4.86 -10.09
C ALA A 256 37.61 5.53 -9.51
N LYS A 257 37.42 6.31 -8.47
CA LYS A 257 38.50 6.84 -7.65
C LYS A 257 39.16 5.70 -6.87
N GLU A 258 40.43 5.88 -6.53
CA GLU A 258 41.13 4.96 -5.63
C GLU A 258 40.35 4.85 -4.30
N THR A 259 40.31 3.64 -3.76
CA THR A 259 39.66 3.40 -2.46
C THR A 259 40.40 4.16 -1.37
N VAL A 260 39.68 5.01 -0.66
CA VAL A 260 40.22 5.79 0.46
C VAL A 260 40.12 4.96 1.74
N GLU A 261 41.19 4.94 2.54
CA GLU A 261 41.15 4.33 3.86
C GLU A 261 40.33 5.21 4.82
N PHE A 262 39.30 4.62 5.39
CA PHE A 262 38.48 5.23 6.44
C PHE A 262 38.71 4.53 7.76
N PRO A 263 38.65 5.26 8.89
CA PRO A 263 38.71 4.61 10.21
C PRO A 263 37.53 3.65 10.35
N VAL A 264 37.84 2.39 10.70
CA VAL A 264 36.86 1.36 10.97
C VAL A 264 36.90 1.06 12.47
N PHE A 265 35.74 1.17 13.10
CA PHE A 265 35.59 0.99 14.53
C PHE A 265 35.04 -0.41 14.78
N ARG A 266 35.82 -1.26 15.38
CA ARG A 266 35.37 -2.55 15.88
C ARG A 266 34.49 -2.36 17.11
N ASP A 267 33.46 -3.18 17.22
CA ASP A 267 32.62 -3.18 18.41
C ASP A 267 33.34 -3.73 19.64
N TYR A 268 34.26 -4.69 19.43
CA TYR A 268 35.11 -5.30 20.44
C TYR A 268 36.35 -5.95 19.76
N GLU A 269 37.44 -6.09 20.51
CA GLU A 269 38.59 -6.87 20.10
C GLU A 269 38.43 -8.35 20.51
N ASP A 270 39.23 -9.22 19.91
CA ASP A 270 39.13 -10.68 20.11
C ASP A 270 39.38 -11.09 21.56
N ASP A 271 40.27 -10.37 22.29
CA ASP A 271 40.54 -10.61 23.71
C ASP A 271 39.31 -10.35 24.60
N ALA A 272 38.54 -9.28 24.29
CA ALA A 272 37.33 -8.96 25.00
C ALA A 272 36.23 -10.02 24.76
N PHE A 273 36.09 -10.46 23.52
CA PHE A 273 35.14 -11.53 23.20
C PHE A 273 35.47 -12.82 23.93
N THR A 274 36.72 -13.26 23.86
CA THR A 274 37.22 -14.50 24.52
C THR A 274 37.03 -14.45 26.04
N ALA A 275 37.32 -13.32 26.67
CA ALA A 275 37.15 -13.14 28.11
C ALA A 275 35.67 -13.21 28.53
N VAL A 276 34.78 -12.56 27.78
CA VAL A 276 33.34 -12.59 28.04
C VAL A 276 32.76 -13.99 27.79
N GLU A 277 33.17 -14.64 26.70
CA GLU A 277 32.73 -16.00 26.38
C GLU A 277 33.09 -16.97 27.52
N ALA A 278 34.33 -16.93 28.00
CA ALA A 278 34.79 -17.75 29.10
C ALA A 278 34.04 -17.47 30.42
N ALA A 279 33.75 -16.21 30.71
CA ALA A 279 33.09 -15.80 31.96
C ALA A 279 31.58 -15.99 31.96
N ALA A 280 30.92 -15.82 30.81
CA ALA A 280 29.48 -15.61 30.76
C ALA A 280 28.69 -16.76 30.11
N SER A 281 29.28 -17.59 29.24
CA SER A 281 28.54 -18.54 28.39
C SER A 281 27.62 -19.48 29.15
N THR A 282 28.06 -20.06 30.24
CA THR A 282 27.27 -21.05 31.01
C THR A 282 25.98 -20.45 31.56
N ARG A 283 26.11 -19.33 32.27
CA ARG A 283 24.92 -18.67 32.88
C ARG A 283 24.04 -17.97 31.84
N LEU A 284 24.62 -17.46 30.77
CA LEU A 284 23.83 -16.94 29.64
C LEU A 284 22.97 -18.03 28.99
N ALA A 285 23.53 -19.23 28.79
CA ALA A 285 22.76 -20.35 28.26
C ALA A 285 21.56 -20.68 29.15
N GLU A 286 21.71 -20.62 30.48
CA GLU A 286 20.63 -20.82 31.45
C GLU A 286 19.59 -19.67 31.39
N ILE A 287 20.03 -18.41 31.39
CA ILE A 287 19.13 -17.23 31.29
C ILE A 287 18.27 -17.29 30.03
N TYR A 288 18.85 -17.66 28.93
CA TYR A 288 18.14 -17.74 27.66
C TYR A 288 17.26 -19.00 27.49
N THR A 289 17.06 -19.77 28.54
CA THR A 289 15.97 -20.75 28.66
C THR A 289 14.70 -20.19 29.28
N ILE A 290 14.75 -18.98 29.85
CA ILE A 290 13.59 -18.31 30.44
C ILE A 290 12.64 -17.87 29.31
N ALA A 291 11.44 -18.40 29.25
CA ALA A 291 10.47 -18.14 28.20
C ALA A 291 9.85 -16.73 28.33
N ASP A 292 9.55 -16.28 29.53
CA ASP A 292 9.00 -14.94 29.76
C ASP A 292 10.02 -13.86 29.40
N LYS A 293 9.58 -12.93 28.54
CA LYS A 293 10.44 -11.87 28.01
C LYS A 293 10.97 -10.96 29.11
N GLN A 294 10.09 -10.48 29.99
CA GLN A 294 10.46 -9.50 31.02
C GLN A 294 11.43 -10.10 32.05
N GLU A 295 11.15 -11.33 32.48
CA GLU A 295 12.00 -12.07 33.41
C GLU A 295 13.37 -12.34 32.80
N ARG A 296 13.41 -12.79 31.55
CA ARG A 296 14.66 -13.04 30.81
C ARG A 296 15.48 -11.76 30.62
N ASP A 297 14.84 -10.69 30.18
CA ASP A 297 15.53 -9.42 29.89
C ASP A 297 16.09 -8.81 31.20
N ASN A 298 15.38 -8.88 32.30
CA ASN A 298 15.87 -8.45 33.61
C ASN A 298 17.06 -9.30 34.05
N ALA A 299 16.94 -10.61 33.98
CA ALA A 299 18.05 -11.53 34.37
C ALA A 299 19.29 -11.31 33.48
N ALA A 300 19.11 -11.08 32.18
CA ALA A 300 20.23 -10.79 31.27
C ALA A 300 20.89 -9.43 31.56
N SER A 301 20.07 -8.41 31.88
CA SER A 301 20.59 -7.08 32.25
C SER A 301 21.40 -7.12 33.56
N ASP A 302 20.84 -7.73 34.60
CA ASP A 302 21.52 -7.86 35.87
C ASP A 302 22.85 -8.63 35.72
N TYR A 303 22.84 -9.72 34.97
CA TYR A 303 24.03 -10.51 34.71
C TYR A 303 25.06 -9.76 33.85
N LYS A 304 24.65 -8.96 32.91
CA LYS A 304 25.52 -8.07 32.14
C LYS A 304 26.27 -7.10 33.07
N ASP A 305 25.57 -6.51 34.02
CA ASP A 305 26.19 -5.59 35.01
C ASP A 305 27.22 -6.33 35.91
N GLU A 306 26.93 -7.57 36.32
CA GLU A 306 27.91 -8.42 37.04
C GLU A 306 29.18 -8.68 36.19
N ILE A 307 29.02 -9.02 34.90
CA ILE A 307 30.15 -9.27 33.99
C ILE A 307 30.94 -7.99 33.73
N LEU A 308 30.28 -6.85 33.55
CA LEU A 308 30.93 -5.55 33.40
C LEU A 308 31.77 -5.21 34.64
N ALA A 309 31.23 -5.38 35.84
CA ALA A 309 31.91 -5.14 37.08
C ALA A 309 33.12 -6.10 37.27
N SER A 310 32.99 -7.36 36.89
CA SER A 310 34.04 -8.38 37.05
C SER A 310 35.19 -8.25 36.07
N LEU A 311 34.93 -7.82 34.83
CA LEU A 311 35.96 -7.74 33.78
C LEU A 311 36.50 -6.32 33.57
N ALA A 312 35.64 -5.30 33.65
CA ALA A 312 35.96 -3.92 33.34
C ALA A 312 35.88 -2.97 34.57
N GLY A 313 35.60 -3.51 35.77
CA GLY A 313 35.66 -2.73 37.03
C GLY A 313 37.07 -2.26 37.36
N GLU A 314 37.17 -1.32 38.33
CA GLU A 314 38.42 -0.70 38.76
C GLU A 314 39.47 -1.77 39.12
N GLY A 315 40.65 -1.68 38.51
CA GLY A 315 41.77 -2.65 38.74
C GLY A 315 41.65 -3.95 37.95
N ASN A 316 40.64 -4.17 37.17
CA ASN A 316 40.47 -5.37 36.34
C ASN A 316 41.08 -5.21 34.94
N ALA A 317 41.24 -6.36 34.23
CA ALA A 317 42.00 -6.44 32.97
C ALA A 317 41.45 -5.56 31.83
N PHE A 318 40.15 -5.24 31.86
CA PHE A 318 39.48 -4.45 30.83
C PHE A 318 38.96 -3.10 31.37
N GLU A 319 39.56 -2.59 32.44
CA GLU A 319 39.25 -1.24 32.96
C GLU A 319 39.35 -0.20 31.84
N GLY A 320 38.31 0.65 31.69
CA GLY A 320 38.19 1.65 30.60
C GLY A 320 37.69 1.10 29.25
N ARG A 321 37.40 -0.21 29.17
CA ARG A 321 36.85 -0.88 27.97
C ARG A 321 35.41 -1.40 28.17
N GLU A 322 34.63 -0.75 29.05
CA GLU A 322 33.27 -1.17 29.44
C GLU A 322 32.34 -1.32 28.23
N SER A 323 32.46 -0.41 27.27
CA SER A 323 31.66 -0.45 26.03
C SER A 323 31.97 -1.70 25.20
N GLU A 324 33.25 -2.10 25.11
CA GLU A 324 33.63 -3.32 24.37
C GLU A 324 33.11 -4.58 25.07
N ILE A 325 33.25 -4.68 26.40
CA ILE A 325 32.71 -5.80 27.17
C ILE A 325 31.21 -5.90 27.02
N SER A 326 30.49 -4.77 27.04
CA SER A 326 29.06 -4.73 26.81
C SER A 326 28.67 -5.27 25.41
N LYS A 327 29.40 -4.88 24.39
CA LYS A 327 29.18 -5.33 23.01
C LYS A 327 29.58 -6.79 22.80
N ALA A 328 30.71 -7.22 23.40
CA ALA A 328 31.12 -8.61 23.41
C ALA A 328 30.09 -9.52 24.12
N PHE A 329 29.46 -9.04 25.20
CA PHE A 329 28.40 -9.75 25.89
C PHE A 329 27.19 -9.98 24.97
N GLY A 330 26.78 -8.97 24.20
CA GLY A 330 25.73 -9.11 23.20
C GLY A 330 26.08 -10.10 22.08
N ALA A 331 27.35 -10.11 21.65
CA ALA A 331 27.81 -11.05 20.61
C ALA A 331 27.88 -12.51 21.12
N VAL A 332 28.32 -12.74 22.35
CA VAL A 332 28.28 -14.06 22.99
C VAL A 332 26.86 -14.54 23.19
N THR A 333 25.97 -13.66 23.62
CA THR A 333 24.52 -13.95 23.73
C THR A 333 23.97 -14.40 22.41
N LYS A 334 24.21 -13.63 21.34
CA LYS A 334 23.77 -13.95 19.97
C LYS A 334 24.28 -15.33 19.55
N HIS A 335 25.52 -15.64 19.77
CA HIS A 335 26.10 -16.93 19.43
C HIS A 335 25.42 -18.09 20.17
N ILE A 336 25.21 -17.97 21.48
CA ILE A 336 24.53 -18.99 22.30
C ILE A 336 23.11 -19.25 21.81
N VAL A 337 22.32 -18.20 21.57
CA VAL A 337 20.94 -18.32 21.10
C VAL A 337 20.89 -19.00 19.73
N ARG A 338 21.75 -18.60 18.80
CA ARG A 338 21.82 -19.19 17.44
C ARG A 338 22.22 -20.67 17.48
N GLN A 339 23.23 -21.03 18.26
CA GLN A 339 23.63 -22.42 18.41
C GLN A 339 22.53 -23.29 19.01
N ARG A 340 21.78 -22.79 20.01
CA ARG A 340 20.65 -23.52 20.60
C ARG A 340 19.55 -23.75 19.56
N ILE A 341 19.20 -22.73 18.76
CA ILE A 341 18.21 -22.87 17.68
C ILE A 341 18.61 -23.95 16.68
N LEU A 342 19.90 -23.97 16.27
CA LEU A 342 20.40 -24.90 15.25
C LEU A 342 20.60 -26.32 15.76
N THR A 343 20.93 -26.51 17.03
CA THR A 343 21.25 -27.83 17.61
C THR A 343 20.05 -28.46 18.32
N GLU A 344 19.31 -27.70 19.10
CA GLU A 344 18.19 -28.19 19.92
C GLU A 344 16.82 -27.90 19.29
N GLN A 345 16.77 -27.04 18.26
CA GLN A 345 15.53 -26.59 17.62
C GLN A 345 14.56 -25.88 18.61
N ILE A 346 15.12 -25.24 19.63
CA ILE A 346 14.39 -24.50 20.65
C ILE A 346 14.74 -23.01 20.53
N ARG A 347 13.72 -22.18 20.48
CA ARG A 347 13.83 -20.73 20.32
C ARG A 347 13.95 -20.02 21.67
N ILE A 348 14.20 -18.72 21.61
CA ILE A 348 14.44 -17.86 22.78
C ILE A 348 13.28 -17.86 23.78
N ASP A 349 12.05 -18.07 23.33
CA ASP A 349 10.83 -18.14 24.16
C ASP A 349 10.32 -19.58 24.39
N GLY A 350 11.13 -20.57 24.06
CA GLY A 350 10.83 -21.99 24.27
C GLY A 350 10.01 -22.65 23.16
N ARG A 351 9.60 -21.90 22.13
CA ARG A 351 8.88 -22.47 20.98
C ARG A 351 9.79 -23.32 20.10
N GLY A 352 9.19 -24.25 19.35
CA GLY A 352 9.81 -24.91 18.21
C GLY A 352 9.91 -24.00 17.00
N LEU A 353 10.61 -24.45 15.94
CA LEU A 353 10.93 -23.63 14.77
C LEU A 353 9.70 -23.13 14.01
N ALA A 354 8.65 -23.95 13.92
CA ALA A 354 7.43 -23.65 13.17
C ALA A 354 6.26 -23.15 14.04
N ASP A 355 6.47 -22.99 15.34
CA ASP A 355 5.42 -22.60 16.27
C ASP A 355 5.07 -21.12 16.14
N ILE A 356 3.77 -20.84 16.21
CA ILE A 356 3.21 -19.49 16.22
C ILE A 356 2.77 -19.18 17.65
N ARG A 357 3.01 -17.95 18.13
CA ARG A 357 2.50 -17.49 19.43
C ARG A 357 0.97 -17.55 19.43
N GLN A 358 0.40 -17.51 20.64
CA GLN A 358 -1.05 -17.48 20.80
C GLN A 358 -1.68 -16.36 19.98
N LEU A 359 -2.72 -16.71 19.21
CA LEU A 359 -3.45 -15.81 18.35
C LEU A 359 -4.80 -15.43 18.99
N SER A 360 -5.22 -14.19 18.80
CA SER A 360 -6.54 -13.70 19.14
C SER A 360 -7.02 -12.73 18.07
N ALA A 361 -8.30 -12.77 17.75
CA ALA A 361 -8.94 -11.88 16.79
C ALA A 361 -10.33 -11.48 17.32
N GLU A 362 -10.62 -10.18 17.29
CA GLU A 362 -11.88 -9.59 17.77
C GLU A 362 -12.31 -8.49 16.81
N VAL A 363 -13.60 -8.39 16.52
CA VAL A 363 -14.22 -7.34 15.71
C VAL A 363 -15.20 -6.50 16.52
N GLU A 364 -15.66 -5.39 15.98
CA GLU A 364 -16.61 -4.48 16.65
C GLU A 364 -16.09 -3.86 17.96
N VAL A 365 -14.81 -3.55 18.05
CA VAL A 365 -14.19 -3.07 19.30
C VAL A 365 -14.44 -1.60 19.60
N LEU A 366 -14.77 -0.78 18.59
CA LEU A 366 -15.03 0.64 18.73
C LEU A 366 -16.47 1.00 18.31
N PRO A 367 -17.24 1.72 19.15
CA PRO A 367 -18.69 1.83 18.97
C PRO A 367 -19.17 2.74 17.83
N ARG A 368 -18.36 3.69 17.35
CA ARG A 368 -18.82 4.68 16.37
C ARG A 368 -18.15 4.65 15.03
N VAL A 369 -17.07 3.88 14.90
CA VAL A 369 -16.34 3.74 13.64
C VAL A 369 -17.08 2.82 12.68
N HIS A 370 -16.72 2.85 11.40
CA HIS A 370 -17.42 2.05 10.39
C HIS A 370 -17.05 0.57 10.44
N GLY A 371 -15.82 0.27 10.82
CA GLY A 371 -15.34 -1.08 11.11
C GLY A 371 -14.12 -1.01 12.02
N SER A 372 -13.98 -1.96 12.93
CA SER A 372 -12.84 -2.04 13.84
C SER A 372 -12.55 -3.47 14.26
N ALA A 373 -11.26 -3.73 14.50
CA ALA A 373 -10.80 -5.03 14.94
C ALA A 373 -9.54 -4.93 15.78
N ILE A 374 -9.30 -5.92 16.62
CA ILE A 374 -8.00 -6.16 17.26
C ILE A 374 -7.51 -7.52 16.79
N PHE A 375 -6.27 -7.55 16.37
CA PHE A 375 -5.51 -8.77 16.12
C PHE A 375 -4.32 -8.83 17.06
N GLU A 376 -4.18 -9.97 17.73
CA GLU A 376 -3.07 -10.22 18.63
C GLU A 376 -2.29 -11.48 18.23
N ARG A 377 -0.99 -11.40 18.41
CA ARG A 377 -0.07 -12.52 18.26
C ARG A 377 1.00 -12.40 19.36
N GLY A 378 0.81 -13.15 20.45
CA GLY A 378 1.60 -12.93 21.66
C GLY A 378 1.48 -11.49 22.13
N GLU A 379 2.59 -10.82 22.32
CA GLU A 379 2.65 -9.42 22.77
C GLU A 379 2.43 -8.39 21.67
N THR A 380 2.34 -8.83 20.41
CA THR A 380 2.03 -7.94 19.28
C THR A 380 0.52 -7.77 19.19
N GLN A 381 0.06 -6.52 19.33
CA GLN A 381 -1.34 -6.15 19.29
C GLN A 381 -1.56 -5.00 18.31
N ILE A 382 -2.43 -5.20 17.33
CA ILE A 382 -2.78 -4.20 16.30
C ILE A 382 -4.28 -3.96 16.33
N MET A 383 -4.66 -2.69 16.45
CA MET A 383 -6.03 -2.26 16.23
C MET A 383 -6.17 -1.75 14.79
N GLY A 384 -7.04 -2.38 14.01
CA GLY A 384 -7.43 -1.94 12.67
C GLY A 384 -8.72 -1.15 12.71
N VAL A 385 -8.76 -0.01 12.03
CA VAL A 385 -9.96 0.84 11.95
C VAL A 385 -10.21 1.20 10.49
N THR A 386 -11.44 0.92 10.03
CA THR A 386 -11.87 1.21 8.67
C THR A 386 -12.86 2.35 8.65
N THR A 387 -12.66 3.31 7.76
CA THR A 387 -13.57 4.42 7.48
C THR A 387 -13.95 4.41 6.01
N LEU A 388 -15.23 4.51 5.72
CA LEU A 388 -15.81 4.54 4.38
C LEU A 388 -16.34 5.93 4.05
N ASN A 389 -16.15 6.40 2.83
CA ASN A 389 -16.71 7.68 2.40
C ASN A 389 -16.90 7.69 0.86
N MET A 390 -17.42 8.81 0.35
CA MET A 390 -17.60 9.05 -1.09
C MET A 390 -16.28 8.97 -1.85
N LEU A 391 -16.30 8.52 -3.11
CA LEU A 391 -15.10 8.42 -3.98
C LEU A 391 -14.36 9.74 -4.15
N LYS A 392 -15.04 10.89 -4.08
CA LYS A 392 -14.36 12.20 -4.08
C LYS A 392 -13.38 12.43 -2.94
N MET A 393 -13.44 11.57 -1.89
CA MET A 393 -12.48 11.58 -0.77
C MET A 393 -11.24 10.71 -1.03
N GLU A 394 -11.07 10.21 -2.23
CA GLU A 394 -9.83 9.54 -2.64
C GLU A 394 -8.62 10.44 -2.45
N GLN A 395 -7.51 9.83 -2.04
CA GLN A 395 -6.25 10.55 -1.94
C GLN A 395 -5.80 11.00 -3.34
N GLN A 396 -5.61 12.30 -3.51
CA GLN A 396 -5.02 12.86 -4.72
C GLN A 396 -3.51 12.67 -4.68
N ILE A 397 -2.92 12.19 -5.78
CA ILE A 397 -1.49 11.92 -5.93
C ILE A 397 -0.89 12.92 -6.91
N ASP A 398 0.06 13.72 -6.43
CA ASP A 398 0.86 14.63 -7.23
C ASP A 398 2.34 14.19 -7.17
N SER A 399 2.67 13.19 -7.96
CA SER A 399 4.00 12.61 -8.11
C SER A 399 4.36 12.41 -9.58
N LEU A 400 5.51 11.83 -9.86
CA LEU A 400 5.92 11.49 -11.24
C LEU A 400 5.15 10.29 -11.81
N SER A 401 4.46 9.52 -10.97
CA SER A 401 3.62 8.40 -11.37
C SER A 401 2.44 8.84 -12.26
N PRO A 402 1.99 8.02 -13.20
CA PRO A 402 0.76 8.25 -13.94
C PRO A 402 -0.51 8.10 -13.08
N VAL A 403 -0.42 7.47 -11.91
CA VAL A 403 -1.53 7.31 -10.96
C VAL A 403 -1.87 8.66 -10.35
N LYS A 404 -3.13 9.08 -10.47
CA LYS A 404 -3.59 10.40 -10.01
C LYS A 404 -4.38 10.37 -8.72
N SER A 405 -4.96 9.24 -8.38
CA SER A 405 -5.72 9.06 -7.13
C SER A 405 -5.61 7.65 -6.61
N LYS A 406 -5.89 7.50 -5.33
CA LYS A 406 -5.88 6.22 -4.64
C LYS A 406 -7.12 6.09 -3.78
N ARG A 407 -7.95 5.08 -4.08
CA ARG A 407 -9.22 4.80 -3.40
C ARG A 407 -9.03 4.13 -2.04
N TYR A 408 -8.11 3.18 -1.97
CA TYR A 408 -7.74 2.48 -0.74
C TYR A 408 -6.48 3.10 -0.15
N MET A 409 -6.60 3.62 1.06
CA MET A 409 -5.54 4.32 1.77
C MET A 409 -5.25 3.58 3.07
N HIS A 410 -4.00 3.15 3.28
CA HIS A 410 -3.58 2.53 4.52
C HIS A 410 -2.56 3.39 5.25
N ASN A 411 -2.91 3.83 6.45
CA ASN A 411 -2.02 4.55 7.36
C ASN A 411 -1.63 3.66 8.54
N TYR A 412 -0.36 3.65 8.87
CA TYR A 412 0.20 2.85 9.95
C TYR A 412 0.84 3.76 10.99
N ASN A 413 0.43 3.61 12.24
CA ASN A 413 0.91 4.37 13.38
C ASN A 413 1.66 3.45 14.36
N PHE A 414 2.86 3.89 14.75
CA PHE A 414 3.74 3.15 15.65
C PHE A 414 4.18 4.06 16.81
N PRO A 415 3.33 4.27 17.81
CA PRO A 415 3.67 5.12 18.96
C PRO A 415 4.71 4.45 19.87
N PRO A 416 5.53 5.25 20.58
CA PRO A 416 6.60 4.71 21.43
C PRO A 416 6.12 3.73 22.51
N TYR A 417 4.94 3.93 23.05
CA TYR A 417 4.39 3.04 24.08
C TYR A 417 4.18 1.60 23.58
N SER A 418 4.09 1.37 22.26
CA SER A 418 3.94 0.02 21.71
C SER A 418 5.11 -0.91 22.03
N THR A 419 6.29 -0.35 22.27
CA THR A 419 7.48 -1.07 22.73
C THR A 419 7.79 -0.85 24.22
N GLY A 420 6.93 -0.12 24.93
CA GLY A 420 7.14 0.25 26.34
C GLY A 420 8.14 1.40 26.52
N GLU A 421 8.43 2.14 25.46
CA GLU A 421 9.41 3.23 25.47
C GLU A 421 8.74 4.60 25.51
N THR A 422 9.50 5.61 25.91
CA THR A 422 9.14 7.02 25.74
C THR A 422 9.76 7.56 24.47
N GLY A 423 9.08 8.50 23.79
CA GLY A 423 9.62 9.09 22.56
C GLY A 423 8.73 10.20 22.01
N ARG A 424 9.24 10.86 20.97
CA ARG A 424 8.52 11.95 20.30
C ARG A 424 7.37 11.37 19.47
N VAL A 425 6.17 11.87 19.69
CA VAL A 425 4.99 11.66 18.85
C VAL A 425 4.89 12.80 17.83
N GLY A 426 4.62 12.47 16.58
CA GLY A 426 4.52 13.50 15.52
C GLY A 426 4.26 12.87 14.14
N SER A 427 4.84 13.45 13.10
CA SER A 427 4.68 12.96 11.74
C SER A 427 5.25 11.54 11.54
N PRO A 428 4.64 10.73 10.69
CA PRO A 428 5.12 9.37 10.40
C PRO A 428 6.57 9.39 9.90
N LYS A 429 7.38 8.45 10.40
CA LYS A 429 8.74 8.23 9.94
C LYS A 429 8.73 7.36 8.68
N ARG A 430 9.86 7.33 7.94
CA ARG A 430 10.03 6.48 6.75
C ARG A 430 9.67 5.00 6.99
N ARG A 431 9.97 4.49 8.19
CA ARG A 431 9.63 3.10 8.58
C ARG A 431 8.12 2.89 8.63
N GLU A 432 7.37 3.82 9.22
CA GLU A 432 5.90 3.73 9.32
C GLU A 432 5.26 3.80 7.94
N ILE A 433 5.77 4.66 7.06
CA ILE A 433 5.33 4.74 5.66
C ILE A 433 5.58 3.42 4.92
N GLY A 434 6.75 2.82 5.09
CA GLY A 434 7.10 1.53 4.49
C GLY A 434 6.23 0.38 4.99
N HIS A 435 5.96 0.32 6.30
CA HIS A 435 5.10 -0.71 6.89
C HIS A 435 3.64 -0.55 6.45
N GLY A 436 3.13 0.69 6.40
CA GLY A 436 1.80 0.98 5.89
C GLY A 436 1.64 0.60 4.42
N ALA A 437 2.63 0.91 3.59
CA ALA A 437 2.62 0.55 2.17
C ALA A 437 2.64 -0.98 1.95
N LEU A 438 3.39 -1.72 2.75
CA LEU A 438 3.41 -3.18 2.66
C LEU A 438 2.04 -3.78 3.03
N ALA A 439 1.42 -3.32 4.10
CA ALA A 439 0.10 -3.77 4.51
C ALA A 439 -0.99 -3.37 3.50
N GLU A 440 -0.88 -2.18 2.90
CA GLU A 440 -1.77 -1.73 1.83
C GLU A 440 -1.70 -2.65 0.60
N ARG A 441 -0.49 -2.90 0.09
CA ARG A 441 -0.27 -3.78 -1.07
C ARG A 441 -0.79 -5.20 -0.85
N ALA A 442 -0.71 -5.70 0.37
CA ALA A 442 -1.21 -7.02 0.71
C ALA A 442 -2.72 -7.18 0.49
N LEU A 443 -3.50 -6.13 0.68
CA LEU A 443 -4.97 -6.13 0.58
C LEU A 443 -5.50 -5.70 -0.80
N VAL A 444 -4.77 -4.89 -1.55
CA VAL A 444 -5.21 -4.32 -2.83
C VAL A 444 -5.77 -5.37 -3.80
N PRO A 445 -5.13 -6.54 -4.02
CA PRO A 445 -5.61 -7.53 -4.99
C PRO A 445 -6.98 -8.13 -4.66
N VAL A 446 -7.42 -8.07 -3.40
CA VAL A 446 -8.68 -8.67 -2.93
C VAL A 446 -9.78 -7.66 -2.67
N LEU A 447 -9.55 -6.39 -2.92
CA LEU A 447 -10.57 -5.36 -2.78
C LEU A 447 -11.67 -5.52 -3.85
N PRO A 448 -12.92 -5.18 -3.51
CA PRO A 448 -13.99 -5.14 -4.52
C PRO A 448 -13.72 -4.04 -5.54
N SER A 449 -14.27 -4.17 -6.75
CA SER A 449 -14.18 -3.13 -7.78
C SER A 449 -14.92 -1.84 -7.35
N ARG A 450 -14.71 -0.75 -8.09
CA ARG A 450 -15.44 0.52 -7.85
C ARG A 450 -16.94 0.37 -8.07
N GLU A 451 -17.31 -0.46 -9.03
CA GLU A 451 -18.71 -0.72 -9.39
C GLU A 451 -19.40 -1.57 -8.31
N GLU A 452 -18.71 -2.55 -7.77
CA GLU A 452 -19.24 -3.42 -6.70
C GLU A 452 -19.34 -2.69 -5.36
N PHE A 453 -18.39 -1.80 -5.06
CA PHE A 453 -18.32 -1.11 -3.78
C PHE A 453 -17.79 0.33 -3.99
N PRO A 454 -18.66 1.29 -4.29
CA PRO A 454 -18.28 2.65 -4.72
C PRO A 454 -17.89 3.57 -3.55
N TYR A 455 -16.97 3.11 -2.71
CA TYR A 455 -16.47 3.85 -1.55
C TYR A 455 -14.97 4.14 -1.66
N ALA A 456 -14.55 5.30 -1.20
CA ALA A 456 -13.20 5.53 -0.75
C ALA A 456 -13.03 4.85 0.62
N ILE A 457 -11.95 4.09 0.79
CA ILE A 457 -11.70 3.26 1.97
C ILE A 457 -10.42 3.74 2.63
N ARG A 458 -10.51 4.21 3.87
CA ARG A 458 -9.34 4.50 4.68
C ARG A 458 -9.20 3.46 5.78
N GLN A 459 -8.10 2.74 5.75
CA GLN A 459 -7.67 1.80 6.76
C GLN A 459 -6.58 2.44 7.63
N VAL A 460 -6.72 2.33 8.94
CA VAL A 460 -5.69 2.75 9.89
C VAL A 460 -5.29 1.57 10.74
N SER A 461 -3.99 1.34 10.89
CA SER A 461 -3.44 0.37 11.81
C SER A 461 -2.73 1.08 12.95
N GLU A 462 -3.21 0.86 14.16
CA GLU A 462 -2.61 1.35 15.40
C GLU A 462 -1.83 0.22 16.08
N ALA A 463 -0.51 0.33 16.13
CA ALA A 463 0.33 -0.61 16.87
C ALA A 463 0.21 -0.32 18.37
N LEU A 464 -0.54 -1.14 19.10
CA LEU A 464 -0.74 -0.99 20.54
C LEU A 464 0.31 -1.76 21.35
N GLY A 465 0.82 -2.86 20.81
CA GLY A 465 1.92 -3.65 21.34
C GLY A 465 2.78 -4.20 20.19
N SER A 466 4.09 -4.24 20.39
CA SER A 466 5.04 -4.69 19.36
C SER A 466 6.16 -5.55 19.94
N ASN A 467 6.18 -6.82 19.53
CA ASN A 467 7.31 -7.73 19.70
C ASN A 467 7.39 -8.67 18.50
N GLY A 468 7.97 -8.18 17.40
CA GLY A 468 8.04 -8.85 16.11
C GLY A 468 6.86 -8.48 15.19
N SER A 469 7.16 -8.32 13.94
CA SER A 469 6.31 -8.02 12.78
C SER A 469 4.91 -7.41 13.02
N THR A 470 4.89 -6.17 13.42
CA THR A 470 3.65 -5.37 13.50
C THR A 470 3.00 -5.13 12.13
N SER A 471 3.79 -5.04 11.04
CA SER A 471 3.25 -4.86 9.69
C SER A 471 2.38 -6.05 9.24
N MET A 472 2.79 -7.28 9.56
CA MET A 472 1.99 -8.47 9.24
C MET A 472 0.79 -8.61 10.17
N GLY A 473 0.90 -8.18 11.42
CA GLY A 473 -0.27 -8.01 12.29
C GLY A 473 -1.27 -6.99 11.73
N SER A 474 -0.78 -5.91 11.11
CA SER A 474 -1.62 -4.91 10.42
C SER A 474 -2.38 -5.48 9.23
N VAL A 475 -1.79 -6.40 8.48
CA VAL A 475 -2.49 -7.12 7.39
C VAL A 475 -3.68 -7.89 7.95
N CYS A 476 -3.48 -8.64 9.03
CA CYS A 476 -4.53 -9.44 9.67
C CYS A 476 -5.64 -8.55 10.26
N ALA A 477 -5.28 -7.49 10.99
CA ALA A 477 -6.24 -6.53 11.54
C ALA A 477 -7.03 -5.79 10.44
N SER A 478 -6.39 -5.52 9.29
CA SER A 478 -7.06 -4.89 8.14
C SER A 478 -8.11 -5.81 7.53
N THR A 479 -7.81 -7.08 7.33
CA THR A 479 -8.79 -8.07 6.86
C THR A 479 -10.03 -8.09 7.76
N LEU A 480 -9.82 -8.17 9.07
CA LEU A 480 -10.89 -8.18 10.06
C LEU A 480 -11.74 -6.90 10.03
N SER A 481 -11.10 -5.74 10.10
CA SER A 481 -11.80 -4.45 10.16
C SER A 481 -12.50 -4.08 8.85
N LEU A 482 -11.95 -4.46 7.70
CA LEU A 482 -12.59 -4.28 6.39
C LEU A 482 -13.86 -5.13 6.27
N LEU A 483 -13.80 -6.40 6.66
CA LEU A 483 -14.98 -7.27 6.70
C LEU A 483 -16.03 -6.75 7.69
N ASN A 484 -15.62 -6.32 8.88
CA ASN A 484 -16.52 -5.73 9.87
C ASN A 484 -17.16 -4.41 9.39
N ALA A 485 -16.47 -3.65 8.52
CA ALA A 485 -17.03 -2.47 7.88
C ALA A 485 -18.03 -2.78 6.75
N GLY A 486 -18.19 -4.04 6.39
CA GLY A 486 -19.05 -4.47 5.28
C GLY A 486 -18.38 -4.43 3.91
N VAL A 487 -17.04 -4.32 3.85
CA VAL A 487 -16.32 -4.37 2.57
C VAL A 487 -16.29 -5.81 2.04
N PRO A 488 -16.85 -6.09 0.86
CA PRO A 488 -16.93 -7.43 0.31
C PRO A 488 -15.57 -7.84 -0.30
N LEU A 489 -14.59 -8.16 0.56
CA LEU A 489 -13.30 -8.65 0.12
C LEU A 489 -13.48 -9.94 -0.70
N LYS A 490 -12.74 -10.06 -1.80
CA LYS A 490 -12.76 -11.25 -2.67
C LYS A 490 -12.19 -12.49 -1.97
N ALA A 491 -11.27 -12.29 -1.04
CA ALA A 491 -10.75 -13.31 -0.13
C ALA A 491 -10.13 -12.65 1.10
N PRO A 492 -10.09 -13.32 2.26
CA PRO A 492 -9.30 -12.85 3.40
C PRO A 492 -7.81 -12.98 3.11
N VAL A 493 -7.03 -12.08 3.69
CA VAL A 493 -5.56 -12.06 3.62
C VAL A 493 -4.99 -12.13 5.02
N ALA A 494 -4.00 -12.97 5.23
CA ALA A 494 -3.20 -13.02 6.43
C ALA A 494 -1.72 -12.81 6.11
N GLY A 495 -0.96 -12.39 7.09
CA GLY A 495 0.48 -12.18 6.96
C GLY A 495 1.26 -12.77 8.13
N ILE A 496 2.49 -13.20 7.83
CA ILE A 496 3.43 -13.76 8.79
C ILE A 496 4.83 -13.24 8.54
N ALA A 497 5.62 -13.09 9.61
CA ALA A 497 7.04 -12.82 9.53
C ALA A 497 7.84 -14.07 9.88
N MET A 498 8.78 -14.37 9.02
CA MET A 498 9.69 -15.48 9.09
C MET A 498 11.12 -14.98 9.31
N GLY A 499 11.96 -15.81 9.91
CA GLY A 499 13.39 -15.58 10.02
C GLY A 499 14.20 -16.76 9.57
N LEU A 500 15.48 -16.54 9.33
CA LEU A 500 16.45 -17.58 9.05
C LEU A 500 17.68 -17.38 9.94
N VAL A 501 18.11 -18.45 10.57
CA VAL A 501 19.38 -18.53 11.31
C VAL A 501 20.26 -19.54 10.61
N SER A 502 21.52 -19.19 10.38
CA SER A 502 22.52 -20.09 9.85
C SER A 502 23.82 -19.97 10.63
N ASP A 503 24.51 -21.06 10.81
CA ASP A 503 25.86 -21.08 11.40
C ASP A 503 26.55 -22.40 11.05
N THR A 504 27.85 -22.47 11.31
CA THR A 504 28.60 -23.71 11.21
C THR A 504 28.41 -24.51 12.48
N VAL A 505 27.87 -25.72 12.34
CA VAL A 505 27.73 -26.71 13.43
C VAL A 505 28.42 -27.99 12.97
N ASP A 506 29.37 -28.47 13.76
CA ASP A 506 30.19 -29.69 13.45
C ASP A 506 30.86 -29.63 12.06
N GLY A 507 31.28 -28.44 11.62
CA GLY A 507 31.96 -28.22 10.34
C GLY A 507 31.04 -28.13 9.12
N GLU A 508 29.71 -28.20 9.28
CA GLU A 508 28.70 -28.05 8.24
C GLU A 508 27.83 -26.81 8.48
N THR A 509 27.49 -26.10 7.41
CA THR A 509 26.54 -24.98 7.50
C THR A 509 25.11 -25.52 7.67
N ARG A 510 24.48 -25.18 8.80
CA ARG A 510 23.09 -25.50 9.08
C ARG A 510 22.23 -24.28 8.96
N TYR A 511 20.98 -24.47 8.58
CA TYR A 511 19.95 -23.45 8.44
C TYR A 511 18.73 -23.83 9.25
N ALA A 512 18.10 -22.84 9.89
CA ALA A 512 16.82 -22.99 10.57
C ALA A 512 15.89 -21.85 10.19
N ALA A 513 14.75 -22.18 9.58
CA ALA A 513 13.69 -21.21 9.33
C ALA A 513 12.78 -21.11 10.55
N LEU A 514 12.51 -19.89 10.99
CA LEU A 514 11.70 -19.57 12.17
C LEU A 514 10.37 -18.95 11.74
N THR A 515 9.28 -19.51 12.21
CA THR A 515 7.94 -18.93 12.00
C THR A 515 7.61 -17.95 13.12
N ASP A 516 6.98 -16.82 12.81
CA ASP A 516 6.54 -15.81 13.76
C ASP A 516 7.70 -15.32 14.66
N ILE A 517 8.65 -14.61 14.03
CA ILE A 517 9.85 -14.15 14.72
C ILE A 517 9.56 -13.03 15.72
N LEU A 518 10.28 -13.07 16.83
CA LEU A 518 10.36 -11.99 17.81
C LEU A 518 11.30 -10.88 17.32
N GLY A 519 11.19 -9.68 17.88
CA GLY A 519 12.11 -8.59 17.59
C GLY A 519 13.57 -8.93 17.90
N ALA A 520 13.84 -9.71 18.96
CA ALA A 520 15.16 -10.21 19.30
C ALA A 520 15.70 -11.21 18.27
N GLU A 521 14.84 -12.07 17.73
CA GLU A 521 15.22 -13.05 16.69
C GLU A 521 15.50 -12.39 15.34
N ASP A 522 14.80 -11.31 14.99
CA ASP A 522 15.10 -10.47 13.83
C ASP A 522 16.51 -9.86 13.95
N ALA A 523 16.83 -9.28 15.10
CA ALA A 523 18.15 -8.71 15.36
C ALA A 523 19.28 -9.75 15.31
N MET A 524 19.05 -10.97 15.80
CA MET A 524 20.01 -12.06 15.86
C MET A 524 20.07 -12.91 14.60
N GLY A 525 19.06 -12.83 13.72
CA GLY A 525 18.94 -13.63 12.49
C GLY A 525 19.79 -13.12 11.33
N ASP A 526 19.86 -13.92 10.29
CA ASP A 526 20.59 -13.65 9.06
C ASP A 526 19.68 -13.18 7.93
N MET A 527 18.41 -13.54 7.98
CA MET A 527 17.37 -13.10 7.05
C MET A 527 16.07 -12.94 7.81
N ASP A 528 15.31 -11.94 7.45
CA ASP A 528 13.89 -11.84 7.76
C ASP A 528 13.08 -11.69 6.48
N PHE A 529 11.91 -12.29 6.44
CA PHE A 529 10.97 -12.09 5.35
C PHE A 529 9.53 -12.13 5.84
N LYS A 530 8.72 -11.34 5.19
CA LYS A 530 7.31 -11.18 5.48
C LYS A 530 6.53 -11.63 4.27
N VAL A 531 5.54 -12.49 4.50
CA VAL A 531 4.68 -13.01 3.45
C VAL A 531 3.25 -12.77 3.83
N ALA A 532 2.50 -12.12 2.96
CA ALA A 532 1.06 -11.98 3.06
C ALA A 532 0.39 -12.63 1.85
N GLY A 533 -0.81 -13.14 2.04
CA GLY A 533 -1.56 -13.74 0.95
C GLY A 533 -2.91 -14.29 1.37
N THR A 534 -3.64 -14.73 0.36
CA THR A 534 -4.89 -15.49 0.49
C THR A 534 -4.58 -16.95 0.80
N SER A 535 -5.59 -17.79 0.82
CA SER A 535 -5.39 -19.25 0.91
C SER A 535 -4.74 -19.84 -0.36
N GLU A 536 -4.82 -19.13 -1.49
CA GLU A 536 -4.42 -19.66 -2.80
C GLU A 536 -3.11 -19.06 -3.33
N PHE A 537 -2.85 -17.79 -3.08
CA PHE A 537 -1.68 -17.12 -3.63
C PHE A 537 -1.14 -16.00 -2.72
N VAL A 538 0.09 -15.63 -2.96
CA VAL A 538 0.81 -14.56 -2.28
C VAL A 538 0.36 -13.20 -2.81
N THR A 539 0.13 -12.24 -1.92
CA THR A 539 -0.23 -10.86 -2.29
C THR A 539 0.87 -9.85 -2.02
N ALA A 540 1.75 -10.10 -1.04
CA ALA A 540 2.90 -9.24 -0.78
C ALA A 540 4.04 -10.02 -0.12
N ILE A 541 5.27 -9.64 -0.46
CA ILE A 541 6.50 -10.16 0.17
C ILE A 541 7.46 -9.00 0.41
N GLN A 542 8.14 -9.07 1.54
CA GLN A 542 9.33 -8.27 1.82
C GLN A 542 10.40 -9.19 2.41
N LEU A 543 11.60 -9.17 1.83
CA LEU A 543 12.73 -9.98 2.28
C LEU A 543 13.98 -9.12 2.38
N ASP A 544 14.71 -9.28 3.48
CA ASP A 544 16.04 -8.73 3.71
C ASP A 544 16.99 -9.84 4.18
N THR A 545 18.15 -9.93 3.58
CA THR A 545 19.16 -10.90 3.99
C THR A 545 20.54 -10.27 4.18
N LYS A 546 21.27 -10.78 5.16
CA LYS A 546 22.66 -10.43 5.46
C LYS A 546 23.64 -11.47 4.88
N LEU A 547 23.12 -12.54 4.27
CA LEU A 547 23.91 -13.64 3.70
C LEU A 547 24.29 -13.36 2.24
N ASP A 548 25.47 -13.84 1.85
CA ASP A 548 25.95 -13.82 0.46
C ASP A 548 25.42 -15.01 -0.35
N GLY A 549 24.14 -15.30 -0.22
CA GLY A 549 23.44 -16.37 -0.92
C GLY A 549 22.74 -17.33 0.06
N ILE A 550 21.60 -17.80 -0.37
CA ILE A 550 20.80 -18.80 0.34
C ILE A 550 20.56 -19.93 -0.65
N PRO A 551 20.80 -21.20 -0.27
CA PRO A 551 20.46 -22.33 -1.14
C PRO A 551 18.97 -22.29 -1.51
N ALA A 552 18.65 -22.52 -2.78
CA ALA A 552 17.27 -22.48 -3.27
C ALA A 552 16.33 -23.42 -2.50
N SER A 553 16.85 -24.58 -2.08
CA SER A 553 16.10 -25.54 -1.26
C SER A 553 15.74 -24.99 0.12
N VAL A 554 16.64 -24.21 0.75
CA VAL A 554 16.40 -23.58 2.05
C VAL A 554 15.33 -22.51 1.94
N LEU A 555 15.41 -21.66 0.90
CA LEU A 555 14.42 -20.63 0.64
C LEU A 555 13.05 -21.23 0.33
N ALA A 556 12.98 -22.27 -0.51
CA ALA A 556 11.74 -22.95 -0.84
C ALA A 556 11.09 -23.59 0.41
N ALA A 557 11.89 -24.22 1.28
CA ALA A 557 11.40 -24.77 2.54
C ALA A 557 10.86 -23.68 3.48
N ALA A 558 11.54 -22.54 3.58
CA ALA A 558 11.11 -21.41 4.38
C ALA A 558 9.78 -20.79 3.84
N LEU A 559 9.63 -20.67 2.53
CA LEU A 559 8.39 -20.21 1.90
C LEU A 559 7.22 -21.19 2.14
N THR A 560 7.48 -22.49 2.08
CA THR A 560 6.47 -23.52 2.40
C THR A 560 6.02 -23.41 3.86
N GLN A 561 6.97 -23.24 4.79
CA GLN A 561 6.68 -23.04 6.21
C GLN A 561 5.86 -21.76 6.45
N ALA A 562 6.16 -20.68 5.72
CA ALA A 562 5.38 -19.44 5.75
C ALA A 562 3.94 -19.64 5.26
N ARG A 563 3.73 -20.46 4.23
CA ARG A 563 2.39 -20.81 3.72
C ARG A 563 1.57 -21.53 4.78
N GLU A 564 2.13 -22.51 5.45
CA GLU A 564 1.45 -23.24 6.53
C GLU A 564 1.00 -22.32 7.66
N ALA A 565 1.88 -21.40 8.07
CA ALA A 565 1.57 -20.36 9.06
C ALA A 565 0.43 -19.45 8.60
N ARG A 566 0.47 -18.99 7.36
CA ARG A 566 -0.56 -18.12 6.76
C ARG A 566 -1.92 -18.80 6.75
N LEU A 567 -1.99 -20.07 6.36
CA LEU A 567 -3.23 -20.86 6.35
C LEU A 567 -3.79 -21.05 7.76
N HIS A 568 -2.92 -21.26 8.75
CA HIS A 568 -3.33 -21.35 10.16
C HIS A 568 -3.92 -20.03 10.66
N ILE A 569 -3.27 -18.90 10.36
CA ILE A 569 -3.76 -17.58 10.76
C ILE A 569 -5.08 -17.26 10.07
N LEU A 570 -5.23 -17.54 8.77
CA LEU A 570 -6.51 -17.37 8.06
C LEU A 570 -7.66 -18.11 8.75
N ASN A 571 -7.39 -19.30 9.27
CA ASN A 571 -8.38 -20.07 10.02
C ASN A 571 -8.83 -19.36 11.29
N VAL A 572 -7.90 -18.72 12.01
CA VAL A 572 -8.22 -17.93 13.20
C VAL A 572 -9.03 -16.68 12.84
N LEU A 573 -8.66 -15.98 11.76
CA LEU A 573 -9.42 -14.81 11.29
C LEU A 573 -10.85 -15.20 10.90
N ASN A 574 -11.03 -16.31 10.20
CA ASN A 574 -12.34 -16.81 9.78
C ASN A 574 -13.24 -17.23 10.98
N GLN A 575 -12.66 -17.60 12.10
CA GLN A 575 -13.44 -17.85 13.33
C GLN A 575 -14.00 -16.58 13.95
N ALA A 576 -13.33 -15.45 13.78
CA ALA A 576 -13.78 -14.15 14.28
C ALA A 576 -14.80 -13.50 13.31
N ILE A 577 -14.55 -13.56 12.02
CA ILE A 577 -15.42 -13.07 10.96
C ILE A 577 -15.11 -13.81 9.65
N ASP A 578 -16.11 -14.45 9.06
CA ASP A 578 -15.97 -15.28 7.83
C ASP A 578 -16.66 -14.68 6.61
N ALA A 579 -17.44 -13.62 6.79
CA ALA A 579 -18.14 -12.90 5.74
C ALA A 579 -18.22 -11.41 6.08
N PRO A 580 -18.42 -10.52 5.08
CA PRO A 580 -18.65 -9.11 5.35
C PRO A 580 -19.90 -8.91 6.21
N ASP A 581 -19.78 -8.08 7.24
CA ASP A 581 -20.92 -7.62 8.02
C ASP A 581 -21.81 -6.66 7.21
N GLU A 582 -23.00 -6.36 7.70
CA GLU A 582 -23.79 -5.26 7.18
C GLU A 582 -23.07 -3.92 7.44
N LEU A 583 -23.26 -2.95 6.54
CA LEU A 583 -22.71 -1.62 6.73
C LEU A 583 -23.17 -1.02 8.07
N ASN A 584 -22.21 -0.54 8.85
CA ASN A 584 -22.48 0.13 10.12
C ASN A 584 -23.47 1.29 9.92
N VAL A 585 -24.33 1.51 10.92
CA VAL A 585 -25.33 2.60 10.89
C VAL A 585 -24.71 3.99 10.73
N ASN A 586 -23.47 4.17 11.18
CA ASN A 586 -22.73 5.42 11.05
C ASN A 586 -22.00 5.57 9.69
N ALA A 587 -21.92 4.50 8.89
CA ALA A 587 -21.30 4.56 7.57
C ALA A 587 -22.25 5.21 6.56
N PRO A 588 -21.74 6.06 5.67
CA PRO A 588 -22.58 6.67 4.62
C PRO A 588 -23.13 5.59 3.68
N ARG A 589 -24.38 5.74 3.27
CA ARG A 589 -25.01 4.91 2.24
C ARG A 589 -24.74 5.53 0.89
N ILE A 590 -24.16 4.76 -0.03
CA ILE A 590 -23.87 5.21 -1.38
C ILE A 590 -24.67 4.35 -2.37
N ILE A 591 -25.48 5.02 -3.20
CA ILE A 591 -26.18 4.39 -4.31
C ILE A 591 -25.64 4.95 -5.63
N SER A 592 -25.60 4.10 -6.65
CA SER A 592 -25.17 4.48 -7.99
C SER A 592 -26.36 4.53 -8.92
N VAL A 593 -26.46 5.59 -9.71
CA VAL A 593 -27.48 5.77 -10.73
C VAL A 593 -26.80 6.08 -12.06
N LYS A 594 -27.25 5.47 -13.15
CA LYS A 594 -26.76 5.79 -14.49
C LYS A 594 -27.70 6.74 -15.18
N ILE A 595 -27.20 7.88 -15.69
CA ILE A 595 -27.92 8.84 -16.47
C ILE A 595 -27.31 8.96 -17.87
N PRO A 596 -28.09 9.39 -18.89
CA PRO A 596 -27.51 9.70 -20.19
C PRO A 596 -26.45 10.81 -20.10
N VAL A 597 -25.36 10.67 -20.84
CA VAL A 597 -24.22 11.62 -20.80
C VAL A 597 -24.65 13.03 -21.22
N ASP A 598 -25.56 13.14 -22.18
CA ASP A 598 -26.12 14.41 -22.65
C ASP A 598 -26.99 15.14 -21.58
N LYS A 599 -27.43 14.41 -20.55
CA LYS A 599 -28.20 14.94 -19.42
C LYS A 599 -27.36 15.42 -18.25
N ILE A 600 -26.07 15.14 -18.22
CA ILE A 600 -25.15 15.57 -17.15
C ILE A 600 -25.24 17.07 -16.94
N GLY A 601 -25.20 17.85 -18.02
CA GLY A 601 -25.30 19.33 -17.95
C GLY A 601 -26.60 19.84 -17.35
N GLU A 602 -27.71 19.16 -17.61
CA GLU A 602 -29.04 19.53 -17.06
C GLU A 602 -29.11 19.22 -15.56
N VAL A 603 -28.56 18.08 -15.12
CA VAL A 603 -28.55 17.68 -13.71
C VAL A 603 -27.60 18.59 -12.89
N ILE A 604 -26.47 18.98 -13.44
CA ILE A 604 -25.56 19.94 -12.81
C ILE A 604 -26.18 21.34 -12.76
N GLY A 605 -26.80 21.74 -13.86
CA GLY A 605 -27.41 23.07 -14.04
C GLY A 605 -26.37 24.20 -14.16
N PRO A 606 -26.82 25.44 -14.52
CA PRO A 606 -25.95 26.58 -14.68
C PRO A 606 -25.12 26.84 -13.40
N LYS A 607 -23.78 26.82 -13.52
CA LYS A 607 -22.82 27.01 -12.39
C LYS A 607 -23.05 26.05 -11.21
N GLY A 608 -23.56 24.83 -11.46
CA GLY A 608 -23.84 23.85 -10.43
C GLY A 608 -25.10 24.11 -9.59
N LYS A 609 -25.97 25.06 -10.00
CA LYS A 609 -27.12 25.47 -9.19
C LYS A 609 -28.10 24.35 -8.91
N MET A 610 -28.35 23.49 -9.90
CA MET A 610 -29.33 22.42 -9.77
C MET A 610 -28.85 21.33 -8.85
N ILE A 611 -27.62 20.84 -9.05
CA ILE A 611 -27.06 19.79 -8.20
C ILE A 611 -26.90 20.27 -6.75
N ASN A 612 -26.46 21.53 -6.53
CA ASN A 612 -26.36 22.09 -5.20
C ASN A 612 -27.71 22.19 -4.50
N GLN A 613 -28.78 22.55 -5.26
CA GLN A 613 -30.14 22.59 -4.72
C GLN A 613 -30.61 21.20 -4.29
N ILE A 614 -30.38 20.17 -5.12
CA ILE A 614 -30.73 18.78 -4.77
C ILE A 614 -29.99 18.34 -3.51
N GLN A 615 -28.71 18.64 -3.39
CA GLN A 615 -27.91 18.32 -2.21
C GLN A 615 -28.44 19.03 -0.95
N GLU A 616 -28.81 20.29 -1.07
CA GLU A 616 -29.34 21.09 0.03
C GLU A 616 -30.73 20.58 0.48
N ASP A 617 -31.62 20.28 -0.47
CA ASP A 617 -32.97 19.82 -0.19
C ASP A 617 -33.02 18.39 0.40
N THR A 618 -32.12 17.53 -0.01
CA THR A 618 -32.11 16.11 0.40
C THR A 618 -31.12 15.78 1.50
N GLY A 619 -30.13 16.65 1.72
CA GLY A 619 -29.01 16.38 2.62
C GLY A 619 -28.04 15.30 2.10
N ALA A 620 -28.18 14.89 0.83
CA ALA A 620 -27.30 13.94 0.18
C ALA A 620 -26.10 14.65 -0.46
N ASP A 621 -24.99 13.93 -0.59
CA ASP A 621 -23.80 14.35 -1.31
C ASP A 621 -23.77 13.65 -2.68
N ILE A 622 -23.60 14.42 -3.77
CA ILE A 622 -23.73 13.91 -5.14
C ILE A 622 -22.45 14.16 -5.90
N SER A 623 -21.96 13.11 -6.56
CA SER A 623 -20.83 13.17 -7.51
C SER A 623 -21.26 12.58 -8.84
N ILE A 624 -20.89 13.25 -9.94
CA ILE A 624 -21.21 12.81 -11.31
C ILE A 624 -19.91 12.58 -12.05
N GLU A 625 -19.78 11.40 -12.64
CA GLU A 625 -18.63 11.02 -13.47
C GLU A 625 -18.93 11.31 -14.95
N ASP A 626 -17.89 11.48 -15.76
CA ASP A 626 -18.00 11.87 -17.18
C ASP A 626 -18.76 10.84 -18.04
N ASP A 627 -18.85 9.60 -17.57
CA ASP A 627 -19.57 8.52 -18.24
C ASP A 627 -21.08 8.48 -17.92
N GLY A 628 -21.57 9.42 -17.10
CA GLY A 628 -22.95 9.50 -16.64
C GLY A 628 -23.27 8.67 -15.39
N THR A 629 -22.27 8.13 -14.71
CA THR A 629 -22.46 7.50 -13.40
C THR A 629 -22.63 8.58 -12.33
N VAL A 630 -23.74 8.54 -11.60
CA VAL A 630 -24.05 9.44 -10.49
C VAL A 630 -23.95 8.65 -9.19
N LEU A 631 -23.06 9.08 -8.31
CA LEU A 631 -22.89 8.52 -6.97
C LEU A 631 -23.58 9.43 -5.95
N ILE A 632 -24.50 8.88 -5.20
CA ILE A 632 -25.30 9.58 -4.19
C ILE A 632 -24.96 8.99 -2.83
N GLY A 633 -24.31 9.78 -1.97
CA GLY A 633 -23.97 9.42 -0.61
C GLY A 633 -24.85 10.16 0.39
N ALA A 634 -25.44 9.45 1.34
CA ALA A 634 -26.25 10.03 2.38
C ALA A 634 -26.11 9.29 3.71
N THR A 635 -26.40 9.97 4.80
CA THR A 635 -26.37 9.42 6.15
C THR A 635 -27.50 8.41 6.41
N ASN A 636 -28.56 8.41 5.58
CA ASN A 636 -29.68 7.50 5.65
C ASN A 636 -30.26 7.19 4.25
N GLY A 637 -31.03 6.11 4.16
CA GLY A 637 -31.62 5.65 2.91
C GLY A 637 -32.66 6.61 2.32
N GLU A 638 -33.42 7.32 3.13
CA GLU A 638 -34.47 8.26 2.67
C GLU A 638 -33.85 9.43 1.91
N SER A 639 -32.80 10.03 2.44
CA SER A 639 -32.07 11.12 1.78
C SER A 639 -31.45 10.69 0.46
N ALA A 640 -30.87 9.49 0.41
CA ALA A 640 -30.29 8.94 -0.81
C ALA A 640 -31.36 8.70 -1.88
N GLU A 641 -32.51 8.15 -1.49
CA GLU A 641 -33.63 7.86 -2.40
C GLU A 641 -34.30 9.14 -2.89
N ALA A 642 -34.45 10.15 -2.04
CA ALA A 642 -34.96 11.47 -2.44
C ALA A 642 -34.05 12.13 -3.48
N ALA A 643 -32.74 12.07 -3.29
CA ALA A 643 -31.76 12.58 -4.26
C ALA A 643 -31.83 11.81 -5.59
N ARG A 644 -31.92 10.47 -5.54
CA ARG A 644 -32.09 9.62 -6.73
C ARG A 644 -33.32 9.99 -7.51
N SER A 645 -34.44 10.16 -6.83
CA SER A 645 -35.72 10.55 -7.45
C SER A 645 -35.64 11.93 -8.12
N ALA A 646 -35.01 12.90 -7.45
CA ALA A 646 -34.81 14.24 -8.02
C ALA A 646 -33.91 14.20 -9.27
N ILE A 647 -32.85 13.43 -9.27
CA ILE A 647 -31.94 13.26 -10.41
C ILE A 647 -32.67 12.58 -11.58
N ASN A 648 -33.40 11.50 -11.31
CA ASN A 648 -34.14 10.78 -12.34
C ASN A 648 -35.26 11.64 -12.96
N ALA A 649 -35.90 12.50 -12.19
CA ALA A 649 -36.89 13.42 -12.71
C ALA A 649 -36.32 14.40 -13.77
N ILE A 650 -35.05 14.74 -13.67
CA ILE A 650 -34.34 15.59 -14.62
C ILE A 650 -33.78 14.79 -15.80
N ALA A 651 -33.06 13.69 -15.48
CA ALA A 651 -32.34 12.92 -16.47
C ALA A 651 -33.23 11.99 -17.31
N ASN A 652 -34.28 11.44 -16.69
CA ASN A 652 -35.23 10.51 -17.30
C ASN A 652 -36.67 10.99 -17.02
N PRO A 653 -37.09 12.16 -17.55
CA PRO A 653 -38.42 12.64 -17.30
C PRO A 653 -39.43 11.64 -17.87
N GLN A 654 -40.33 11.18 -17.04
CA GLN A 654 -41.46 10.38 -17.52
C GLN A 654 -42.25 11.24 -18.52
N VAL A 655 -42.43 10.73 -19.75
CA VAL A 655 -43.27 11.37 -20.72
C VAL A 655 -44.70 10.99 -20.35
N PRO A 656 -45.54 11.96 -19.95
CA PRO A 656 -46.94 11.65 -19.63
C PRO A 656 -47.66 11.00 -20.80
N GLU A 657 -48.43 9.97 -20.55
CA GLU A 657 -49.21 9.27 -21.57
C GLU A 657 -50.70 9.57 -21.43
N VAL A 658 -51.45 9.47 -22.54
CA VAL A 658 -52.88 9.62 -22.52
C VAL A 658 -53.52 8.49 -21.72
N GLY A 659 -54.42 8.83 -20.76
CA GLY A 659 -55.05 7.91 -19.84
C GLY A 659 -54.38 7.83 -18.45
N GLU A 660 -53.21 8.43 -18.27
CA GLU A 660 -52.58 8.49 -16.94
C GLU A 660 -53.29 9.48 -16.01
N ARG A 661 -53.38 9.11 -14.73
CA ARG A 661 -54.05 9.90 -13.69
C ARG A 661 -53.00 10.50 -12.73
N TYR A 662 -53.18 11.79 -12.43
CA TYR A 662 -52.29 12.56 -11.55
C TYR A 662 -53.08 13.33 -10.49
N LEU A 663 -52.55 13.40 -9.29
CA LEU A 663 -53.01 14.38 -8.31
C LEU A 663 -52.28 15.71 -8.57
N GLY A 664 -52.83 16.52 -9.46
CA GLY A 664 -52.24 17.78 -9.86
C GLY A 664 -52.62 18.95 -8.95
N THR A 665 -51.83 20.01 -9.02
CA THR A 665 -52.13 21.26 -8.28
C THR A 665 -52.44 22.38 -9.27
N VAL A 666 -53.56 23.09 -9.08
CA VAL A 666 -53.92 24.26 -9.89
C VAL A 666 -52.90 25.37 -9.67
N VAL A 667 -52.18 25.75 -10.72
CA VAL A 667 -51.14 26.78 -10.67
C VAL A 667 -51.56 28.13 -11.27
N LYS A 668 -52.53 28.11 -12.16
CA LYS A 668 -53.03 29.33 -12.83
C LYS A 668 -54.43 29.15 -13.33
N LEU A 669 -55.25 30.20 -13.17
CA LEU A 669 -56.60 30.27 -13.72
C LEU A 669 -56.63 31.22 -14.93
N THR A 670 -57.48 30.88 -15.93
CA THR A 670 -57.75 31.67 -17.13
C THR A 670 -59.27 31.60 -17.44
N THR A 671 -59.74 32.47 -18.31
CA THR A 671 -61.14 32.49 -18.73
C THR A 671 -61.62 31.23 -19.46
N PHE A 672 -60.65 30.40 -19.93
CA PHE A 672 -60.99 29.20 -20.72
C PHE A 672 -60.59 27.89 -19.97
N GLY A 673 -60.06 27.98 -18.74
CA GLY A 673 -59.73 26.80 -17.96
C GLY A 673 -58.66 27.06 -16.91
N ALA A 674 -58.28 25.99 -16.20
CA ALA A 674 -57.25 25.98 -15.20
C ALA A 674 -56.00 25.25 -15.70
N PHE A 675 -54.79 25.80 -15.43
CA PHE A 675 -53.56 25.07 -15.60
C PHE A 675 -53.24 24.30 -14.32
N VAL A 676 -53.04 23.01 -14.48
CA VAL A 676 -52.78 22.08 -13.40
C VAL A 676 -51.39 21.52 -13.59
N SER A 677 -50.55 21.69 -12.60
CA SER A 677 -49.18 21.11 -12.58
C SER A 677 -49.26 19.65 -12.15
N LEU A 678 -48.81 18.74 -13.02
CA LEU A 678 -48.86 17.29 -12.84
C LEU A 678 -47.55 16.77 -12.22
N THR A 679 -46.42 17.20 -12.78
CA THR A 679 -45.05 16.93 -12.32
C THR A 679 -44.22 18.19 -12.54
N PRO A 680 -43.06 18.33 -11.91
CA PRO A 680 -42.20 19.50 -12.09
C PRO A 680 -41.94 19.84 -13.56
N GLY A 681 -42.38 21.01 -13.98
CA GLY A 681 -42.24 21.50 -15.36
C GLY A 681 -43.23 20.96 -16.38
N LYS A 682 -44.26 20.22 -15.96
CA LYS A 682 -45.31 19.69 -16.81
C LYS A 682 -46.68 20.13 -16.32
N ASP A 683 -47.24 21.13 -16.99
CA ASP A 683 -48.57 21.64 -16.73
C ASP A 683 -49.52 21.20 -17.83
N GLY A 684 -50.72 20.80 -17.44
CA GLY A 684 -51.80 20.47 -18.37
C GLY A 684 -52.96 21.47 -18.24
N LEU A 685 -53.71 21.64 -19.31
CA LEU A 685 -54.90 22.49 -19.36
C LEU A 685 -56.15 21.66 -19.02
N LEU A 686 -56.77 21.99 -17.90
CA LEU A 686 -58.13 21.55 -17.58
C LEU A 686 -59.11 22.60 -18.12
N HIS A 687 -59.70 22.31 -19.30
CA HIS A 687 -60.55 23.25 -19.98
C HIS A 687 -61.85 23.46 -19.19
N ILE A 688 -62.43 24.67 -19.28
CA ILE A 688 -63.68 25.07 -18.58
C ILE A 688 -64.85 24.11 -18.85
N SER A 689 -64.94 23.53 -20.07
CA SER A 689 -65.95 22.54 -20.37
C SER A 689 -65.87 21.25 -19.60
N GLU A 690 -64.62 20.87 -19.10
CA GLU A 690 -64.37 19.66 -18.31
C GLU A 690 -64.72 19.88 -16.83
N LEU A 691 -64.69 21.14 -16.36
CA LEU A 691 -65.01 21.50 -14.97
C LEU A 691 -66.51 21.22 -14.63
N ARG A 692 -67.40 21.12 -15.64
CA ARG A 692 -68.75 20.69 -15.38
C ARG A 692 -68.88 19.33 -14.70
N LYS A 693 -67.87 18.43 -14.88
CA LYS A 693 -67.85 17.10 -14.30
C LYS A 693 -67.75 17.14 -12.77
N ILE A 694 -67.10 18.18 -12.22
CA ILE A 694 -66.95 18.41 -10.77
C ILE A 694 -67.90 19.55 -10.27
N ASN A 695 -68.84 20.04 -11.11
CA ASN A 695 -69.83 21.01 -10.75
C ASN A 695 -71.25 20.46 -10.99
N ASP A 696 -71.55 19.27 -10.54
CA ASP A 696 -72.81 18.56 -10.63
C ASP A 696 -73.41 18.56 -12.06
N GLY A 697 -72.57 18.55 -13.11
CA GLY A 697 -73.02 18.59 -14.52
C GLY A 697 -73.46 19.94 -15.02
N LYS A 698 -73.50 20.98 -14.20
CA LYS A 698 -73.89 22.33 -14.55
C LYS A 698 -72.79 23.04 -15.34
N ARG A 699 -73.23 23.89 -16.27
CA ARG A 699 -72.34 24.74 -17.05
C ARG A 699 -71.61 25.72 -16.15
N VAL A 700 -70.25 25.76 -16.26
CA VAL A 700 -69.42 26.71 -15.55
C VAL A 700 -69.25 27.98 -16.37
N GLU A 701 -69.56 29.13 -15.81
CA GLU A 701 -69.47 30.44 -16.46
C GLU A 701 -68.15 31.11 -16.12
N ASP A 702 -67.66 30.88 -14.90
CA ASP A 702 -66.32 31.35 -14.44
C ASP A 702 -65.57 30.23 -13.81
N VAL A 703 -64.28 30.09 -14.16
CA VAL A 703 -63.37 29.00 -13.65
C VAL A 703 -63.14 29.11 -12.16
N GLU A 704 -63.12 30.33 -11.61
CA GLU A 704 -62.86 30.62 -10.19
C GLU A 704 -64.06 30.17 -9.30
N ASP A 705 -65.25 29.96 -9.87
CA ASP A 705 -66.40 29.45 -9.10
C ASP A 705 -66.24 27.95 -8.73
N VAL A 706 -65.34 27.22 -9.41
CA VAL A 706 -65.24 25.75 -9.29
C VAL A 706 -63.88 25.32 -8.78
N VAL A 707 -62.81 26.00 -9.16
CA VAL A 707 -61.46 25.63 -8.78
C VAL A 707 -60.63 26.87 -8.42
N GLY A 708 -59.76 26.75 -7.40
CA GLY A 708 -58.87 27.82 -6.93
C GLY A 708 -57.40 27.48 -7.12
N VAL A 709 -56.55 28.52 -7.28
CA VAL A 709 -55.12 28.35 -7.32
C VAL A 709 -54.62 27.70 -5.99
N GLY A 710 -53.77 26.67 -6.12
CA GLY A 710 -53.27 25.88 -4.99
C GLY A 710 -54.16 24.66 -4.65
N GLN A 711 -55.32 24.51 -5.27
CA GLN A 711 -56.22 23.37 -5.06
C GLN A 711 -55.60 22.12 -5.71
N LYS A 712 -55.68 21.01 -5.01
CA LYS A 712 -55.29 19.68 -5.51
C LYS A 712 -56.52 19.00 -6.14
N LEU A 713 -56.34 18.49 -7.33
CA LEU A 713 -57.38 17.78 -8.11
C LEU A 713 -56.80 16.50 -8.71
N GLN A 714 -57.60 15.42 -8.64
CA GLN A 714 -57.27 14.24 -9.46
C GLN A 714 -57.72 14.52 -10.92
N VAL A 715 -56.77 14.40 -11.83
CA VAL A 715 -56.96 14.64 -13.24
C VAL A 715 -56.37 13.51 -14.08
N GLU A 716 -57.00 13.24 -15.23
CA GLU A 716 -56.58 12.28 -16.22
C GLU A 716 -56.15 13.01 -17.49
N ILE A 717 -55.06 12.57 -18.13
CA ILE A 717 -54.60 13.11 -19.41
C ILE A 717 -55.48 12.56 -20.52
N THR A 718 -56.29 13.43 -21.14
CA THR A 718 -57.23 13.05 -22.20
C THR A 718 -56.62 13.16 -23.58
N LYS A 719 -55.67 14.03 -23.78
CA LYS A 719 -54.99 14.27 -25.06
C LYS A 719 -53.64 14.94 -24.88
N ILE A 720 -52.70 14.56 -25.75
CA ILE A 720 -51.41 15.24 -25.94
C ILE A 720 -51.37 15.75 -27.37
N ASP A 721 -51.18 17.05 -27.59
CA ASP A 721 -51.09 17.63 -28.92
C ASP A 721 -49.67 17.47 -29.52
N ASP A 722 -49.54 17.77 -30.85
CA ASP A 722 -48.25 17.65 -31.58
C ASP A 722 -47.15 18.57 -31.04
N ARG A 723 -47.47 19.48 -30.13
CA ARG A 723 -46.54 20.39 -29.44
C ARG A 723 -46.28 19.98 -28.00
N GLY A 724 -46.77 18.80 -27.59
CA GLY A 724 -46.59 18.25 -26.23
C GLY A 724 -47.45 18.92 -25.15
N LYS A 725 -48.51 19.68 -25.52
CA LYS A 725 -49.45 20.25 -24.54
C LYS A 725 -50.45 19.21 -24.10
N LEU A 726 -50.64 19.14 -22.77
CA LEU A 726 -51.51 18.17 -22.12
C LEU A 726 -52.90 18.75 -21.93
N SER A 727 -53.93 18.03 -22.35
CA SER A 727 -55.36 18.32 -22.06
C SER A 727 -55.81 17.36 -20.95
N LEU A 728 -56.47 17.91 -19.94
CA LEU A 728 -56.86 17.18 -18.74
C LEU A 728 -58.37 17.12 -18.59
N ALA A 729 -58.88 16.05 -17.97
CA ALA A 729 -60.22 15.95 -17.42
C ALA A 729 -60.15 15.62 -15.93
N PRO A 730 -61.08 16.12 -15.07
CA PRO A 730 -61.11 15.75 -13.69
C PRO A 730 -61.66 14.31 -13.55
N VAL A 731 -61.12 13.56 -12.59
CA VAL A 731 -61.60 12.22 -12.21
C VAL A 731 -62.64 12.40 -11.08
N VAL A 732 -63.85 11.87 -11.27
CA VAL A 732 -64.96 11.96 -10.30
C VAL A 732 -64.93 10.70 -9.41
N GLU A 733 -65.23 10.80 -8.12
CA GLU A 733 -65.06 9.72 -7.12
C GLU A 733 -65.73 8.38 -7.43
N GLU A 734 -66.80 8.37 -8.26
CA GLU A 734 -67.46 7.11 -8.66
C GLU A 734 -66.60 6.21 -9.58
N GLU A 735 -65.58 6.78 -10.27
CA GLU A 735 -64.64 6.00 -11.11
C GLU A 735 -63.36 5.61 -10.36
N ALA A 736 -63.14 6.15 -9.14
CA ALA A 736 -61.96 5.86 -8.35
C ALA A 736 -62.09 4.54 -7.54
N GLU A 737 -63.29 4.11 -7.18
CA GLU A 737 -63.51 2.85 -6.46
C GLU A 737 -63.38 1.58 -7.32
N GLU A 738 -63.64 1.67 -8.63
CA GLU A 738 -63.49 0.54 -9.56
C GLU A 738 -62.03 0.21 -9.87
N ALA A 739 -61.10 1.17 -9.79
CA ALA A 739 -59.67 0.95 -10.09
C ALA A 739 -58.89 0.33 -8.90
N VAL A 740 -59.35 0.55 -7.65
CA VAL A 740 -58.75 -0.06 -6.46
C VAL A 740 -59.20 -1.52 -6.23
N ALA A 741 -60.29 -1.93 -6.89
CA ALA A 741 -60.80 -3.31 -6.84
C ALA A 741 -60.21 -4.23 -7.95
N ALA A 742 -59.33 -3.71 -8.81
CA ALA A 742 -58.74 -4.43 -9.94
C ALA A 742 -57.22 -4.62 -9.81
N GLU A 743 -56.57 -4.20 -8.71
CA GLU A 743 -55.25 -4.57 -8.30
C GLU A 743 -55.36 -5.51 -7.05
#